data_3df654838da62a58f0863d483a90cc7b
#
_entry.id   3df654838da62a58f0863d483a90cc7b
#
_cell.length_a   1.000
_cell.length_b   1.000
_cell.length_c   1.000
_cell.angle_alpha   90.00
_cell.angle_beta   90.00
_cell.angle_gamma   90.00
#
_symmetry.space_group_name_H-M   'P 1'
#
loop_
_entity.id
_entity.type
_entity.pdbx_description
1 polymer ?
#
loop_
_entity_poly.entity_id
_entity_poly.type
_entity_poly.pdbx_seq_one_letter_code
_entity_poly.pdbx_strand_id
1 'polypeptide(L)'
;MKYEHWQIPAAPEDAIKTLMDAGYPYLVSSVLAARGVTTSEQAAEALEREKTLAHSPFLMKDMDKAVARISKALENGEKLAVFGDYDVDGITSTCLLTDYLRSRGADVTMHIPRRIEEGYGLGRDAIRALSESGVTLIVTVDCGITGVDETAYAATLGVDLVITDHHECKEQLPAAVAVVDPHRPDCPYPFKHLAGVGVALKLVLALGEGREDALFARYCTLAAIGTIADVMRMEGENRTIVQCGLESIDRSDFTGLHALLREAGLTSRPISSIQIGFVLAPRINAAGRMGRAELAAELLLTDDPVRAEKLARELCELNRERQSVEQDIFRRAIEQMEDLPESERSALVLSSEDWHQGVVGIVASRLSEKFSCPSFMIHLSGGSGKGSCRSYGGFNLFNALEACSDLLVSFGGHELAAGFTIEERNIPAFRTRMNQYVRAHTGEHPPVSMLDVDVDLQHPSLITLEEVEALSLLEPYGAGNNRPVFCLRGATLESVQGVGQNRHLKLKLQKSRVNFDGIFFSVTADECGVCAGMRVDAAFYLQVNEFRSQRSIQLQLIDLRPSLDPSGRENEALSLCRELISGGTLSPRDAARALPSRDQFVRAWRILEREVGPDGVSEPMLPLLRHLSSEMVGAETFLRTAMCLQVFAERGLLSIEREGTTLTLRLTADGKKVELNKSPYLSALHGFLS
;
A
#
# COMPACT_ATOMS: atom_id res chain seq x y z
N MET A 1 11.44 -12.57 2.66
CA MET A 1 10.50 -12.02 3.69
C MET A 1 10.38 -10.53 3.44
N LYS A 2 9.18 -10.00 3.38
CA LYS A 2 8.93 -8.57 3.12
C LYS A 2 9.04 -7.74 4.41
N TYR A 3 8.67 -8.34 5.56
CA TYR A 3 8.67 -7.71 6.86
C TYR A 3 9.57 -8.46 7.84
N GLU A 4 10.39 -7.73 8.59
CA GLU A 4 11.28 -8.33 9.60
C GLU A 4 10.50 -8.71 10.86
N HIS A 5 9.54 -7.89 11.27
CA HIS A 5 8.71 -8.13 12.44
C HIS A 5 7.22 -8.05 12.12
N TRP A 6 6.45 -8.94 12.74
CA TRP A 6 4.99 -8.88 12.77
C TRP A 6 4.56 -8.50 14.17
N GLN A 7 3.81 -7.42 14.28
CA GLN A 7 3.18 -7.03 15.52
C GLN A 7 1.82 -7.73 15.58
N ILE A 8 1.70 -8.71 16.47
CA ILE A 8 0.50 -9.51 16.64
C ILE A 8 -0.07 -9.19 18.02
N PRO A 9 -1.26 -8.57 18.12
CA PRO A 9 -1.86 -8.25 19.41
C PRO A 9 -2.28 -9.53 20.14
N ALA A 10 -2.33 -9.46 21.47
CA ALA A 10 -2.95 -10.52 22.25
C ALA A 10 -4.46 -10.58 21.93
N ALA A 11 -5.00 -11.78 21.74
CA ALA A 11 -6.42 -11.93 21.47
C ALA A 11 -7.25 -11.54 22.71
N PRO A 12 -8.12 -10.54 22.63
CA PRO A 12 -9.01 -10.16 23.74
C PRO A 12 -10.23 -11.08 23.76
N GLU A 13 -10.04 -12.34 24.22
CA GLU A 13 -11.03 -13.42 24.15
C GLU A 13 -12.38 -13.04 24.77
N ASP A 14 -12.37 -12.32 25.90
CA ASP A 14 -13.61 -11.88 26.55
C ASP A 14 -14.40 -10.88 25.69
N ALA A 15 -13.68 -9.97 24.99
CA ALA A 15 -14.32 -9.03 24.08
C ALA A 15 -14.88 -9.73 22.84
N ILE A 16 -14.12 -10.65 22.25
CA ILE A 16 -14.58 -11.47 21.12
C ILE A 16 -15.85 -12.22 21.50
N LYS A 17 -15.86 -12.86 22.68
CA LYS A 17 -17.04 -13.59 23.18
C LYS A 17 -18.24 -12.66 23.39
N THR A 18 -18.04 -11.48 23.98
CA THR A 18 -19.10 -10.49 24.20
C THR A 18 -19.75 -10.08 22.88
N LEU A 19 -18.94 -9.82 21.84
CA LEU A 19 -19.45 -9.45 20.53
C LEU A 19 -20.15 -10.62 19.82
N MET A 20 -19.63 -11.84 19.92
CA MET A 20 -20.29 -13.04 19.37
C MET A 20 -21.63 -13.31 20.08
N ASP A 21 -21.70 -13.16 21.40
CA ASP A 21 -22.93 -13.32 22.17
C ASP A 21 -23.97 -12.23 21.79
N ALA A 22 -23.53 -11.08 21.30
CA ALA A 22 -24.38 -10.02 20.73
C ALA A 22 -24.81 -10.31 19.26
N GLY A 23 -24.34 -11.43 18.66
CA GLY A 23 -24.73 -11.87 17.32
C GLY A 23 -23.80 -11.47 16.18
N TYR A 24 -22.65 -10.89 16.48
CA TYR A 24 -21.65 -10.59 15.43
C TYR A 24 -20.85 -11.85 15.04
N PRO A 25 -20.52 -12.02 13.74
CA PRO A 25 -19.68 -13.12 13.25
C PRO A 25 -18.31 -13.16 13.93
N TYR A 26 -17.71 -14.35 14.05
CA TYR A 26 -16.45 -14.56 14.75
C TYR A 26 -15.29 -13.70 14.18
N LEU A 27 -15.11 -13.67 12.85
CA LEU A 27 -14.03 -12.88 12.23
C LEU A 27 -14.26 -11.38 12.43
N VAL A 28 -15.49 -10.90 12.32
CA VAL A 28 -15.84 -9.49 12.58
C VAL A 28 -15.58 -9.13 14.04
N SER A 29 -16.04 -9.98 14.97
CA SER A 29 -15.81 -9.82 16.41
C SER A 29 -14.33 -9.77 16.76
N SER A 30 -13.54 -10.65 16.13
CA SER A 30 -12.08 -10.74 16.35
C SER A 30 -11.38 -9.46 15.90
N VAL A 31 -11.73 -8.93 14.71
CA VAL A 31 -11.14 -7.69 14.17
C VAL A 31 -11.56 -6.48 15.02
N LEU A 32 -12.82 -6.36 15.35
CA LEU A 32 -13.33 -5.27 16.19
C LEU A 32 -12.66 -5.27 17.56
N ALA A 33 -12.56 -6.43 18.20
CA ALA A 33 -11.92 -6.57 19.51
C ALA A 33 -10.42 -6.22 19.43
N ALA A 34 -9.71 -6.66 18.40
CA ALA A 34 -8.30 -6.31 18.18
C ALA A 34 -8.09 -4.80 17.98
N ARG A 35 -9.11 -4.10 17.46
CA ARG A 35 -9.12 -2.64 17.28
C ARG A 35 -9.67 -1.87 18.49
N GLY A 36 -9.90 -2.55 19.62
CA GLY A 36 -10.30 -1.94 20.87
C GLY A 36 -11.83 -1.78 21.08
N VAL A 37 -12.64 -2.36 20.20
CA VAL A 37 -14.12 -2.39 20.34
C VAL A 37 -14.48 -3.59 21.24
N THR A 38 -15.02 -3.32 22.43
CA THR A 38 -15.21 -4.34 23.46
C THR A 38 -16.67 -4.57 23.87
N THR A 39 -17.57 -3.70 23.44
CA THR A 39 -19.02 -3.80 23.75
C THR A 39 -19.89 -3.81 22.49
N SER A 40 -21.14 -4.30 22.62
CA SER A 40 -22.09 -4.34 21.52
C SER A 40 -22.48 -2.95 21.03
N GLU A 41 -22.54 -1.96 21.94
CA GLU A 41 -22.86 -0.56 21.60
C GLU A 41 -21.74 0.05 20.74
N GLN A 42 -20.48 -0.14 21.14
CA GLN A 42 -19.34 0.31 20.35
C GLN A 42 -19.28 -0.38 18.97
N ALA A 43 -19.63 -1.67 18.91
CA ALA A 43 -19.68 -2.40 17.65
C ALA A 43 -20.80 -1.89 16.74
N ALA A 44 -21.98 -1.60 17.30
CA ALA A 44 -23.07 -1.01 16.56
C ALA A 44 -22.68 0.36 15.98
N GLU A 45 -22.06 1.24 16.77
CA GLU A 45 -21.55 2.53 16.33
C GLU A 45 -20.46 2.39 15.24
N ALA A 46 -19.49 1.48 15.42
CA ALA A 46 -18.41 1.24 14.46
C ALA A 46 -18.89 0.66 13.12
N LEU A 47 -20.00 -0.07 13.12
CA LEU A 47 -20.60 -0.71 11.95
C LEU A 47 -21.82 0.05 11.40
N GLU A 48 -22.22 1.15 12.06
CA GLU A 48 -23.36 1.95 11.65
C GLU A 48 -23.18 2.44 10.20
N ARG A 49 -24.28 2.33 9.44
CA ARG A 49 -24.37 2.80 8.06
C ARG A 49 -25.26 4.02 8.00
N GLU A 50 -24.66 5.17 8.25
CA GLU A 50 -25.36 6.44 8.08
C GLU A 50 -25.65 6.70 6.60
N LYS A 51 -26.85 7.24 6.33
CA LYS A 51 -27.29 7.58 4.97
C LYS A 51 -27.27 9.09 4.70
N THR A 52 -26.99 9.87 5.71
CA THR A 52 -26.98 11.34 5.64
C THR A 52 -25.70 11.87 6.28
N LEU A 53 -25.23 13.01 5.81
CA LEU A 53 -24.05 13.66 6.37
C LEU A 53 -24.40 14.31 7.71
N ALA A 54 -23.54 14.10 8.73
CA ALA A 54 -23.80 14.50 10.11
C ALA A 54 -23.82 16.01 10.31
N HIS A 55 -23.10 16.79 9.49
CA HIS A 55 -22.88 18.20 9.74
C HIS A 55 -23.45 19.09 8.63
N SER A 56 -24.11 20.18 9.01
CA SER A 56 -24.56 21.19 8.06
C SER A 56 -23.37 21.83 7.32
N PRO A 57 -23.45 22.00 5.98
CA PRO A 57 -22.39 22.68 5.23
C PRO A 57 -22.15 24.12 5.70
N PHE A 58 -23.15 24.80 6.24
CA PHE A 58 -23.04 26.18 6.75
C PHE A 58 -22.22 26.30 8.05
N LEU A 59 -21.76 25.20 8.63
CA LEU A 59 -20.74 25.22 9.68
C LEU A 59 -19.32 25.49 9.11
N MET A 60 -19.11 25.33 7.81
CA MET A 60 -17.85 25.73 7.19
C MET A 60 -17.76 27.23 7.09
N LYS A 61 -16.63 27.78 7.49
CA LYS A 61 -16.37 29.22 7.42
C LYS A 61 -16.51 29.72 5.99
N ASP A 62 -17.15 30.86 5.80
CA ASP A 62 -17.43 31.54 4.52
C ASP A 62 -18.34 30.76 3.54
N MET A 63 -18.94 29.62 3.94
CA MET A 63 -19.90 28.89 3.10
C MET A 63 -21.11 29.76 2.71
N ASP A 64 -21.59 30.56 3.63
CA ASP A 64 -22.68 31.53 3.41
C ASP A 64 -22.32 32.56 2.33
N LYS A 65 -21.09 33.09 2.36
CA LYS A 65 -20.57 34.02 1.35
C LYS A 65 -20.40 33.35 -0.01
N ALA A 66 -19.88 32.11 -0.02
CA ALA A 66 -19.72 31.34 -1.25
C ALA A 66 -21.08 31.12 -1.92
N VAL A 67 -22.07 30.64 -1.16
CA VAL A 67 -23.44 30.44 -1.65
C VAL A 67 -24.02 31.75 -2.16
N ALA A 68 -23.92 32.85 -1.41
CA ALA A 68 -24.46 34.15 -1.83
C ALA A 68 -23.83 34.63 -3.12
N ARG A 69 -22.50 34.53 -3.29
CA ARG A 69 -21.80 34.97 -4.51
C ARG A 69 -22.16 34.13 -5.72
N ILE A 70 -22.20 32.80 -5.58
CA ILE A 70 -22.57 31.89 -6.67
C ILE A 70 -24.04 32.05 -7.05
N SER A 71 -24.96 32.15 -6.10
CA SER A 71 -26.39 32.38 -6.36
C SER A 71 -26.59 33.72 -7.12
N LYS A 72 -25.90 34.79 -6.71
CA LYS A 72 -25.93 36.07 -7.44
C LYS A 72 -25.44 35.92 -8.88
N ALA A 73 -24.40 35.12 -9.12
CA ALA A 73 -23.89 34.90 -10.48
C ALA A 73 -24.92 34.13 -11.33
N LEU A 74 -25.58 33.10 -10.76
CA LEU A 74 -26.65 32.36 -11.44
C LEU A 74 -27.85 33.28 -11.79
N GLU A 75 -28.30 34.12 -10.85
CA GLU A 75 -29.40 35.06 -11.05
C GLU A 75 -29.09 36.09 -12.14
N ASN A 76 -27.86 36.58 -12.21
CA ASN A 76 -27.42 37.55 -13.19
C ASN A 76 -27.03 36.97 -14.54
N GLY A 77 -26.95 35.66 -14.70
CA GLY A 77 -26.47 34.96 -15.89
C GLY A 77 -24.97 35.26 -16.17
N GLU A 78 -24.19 35.43 -15.10
CA GLU A 78 -22.75 35.64 -15.23
C GLU A 78 -22.08 34.39 -15.78
N LYS A 79 -20.97 34.55 -16.53
CA LYS A 79 -20.15 33.45 -16.99
C LYS A 79 -19.20 33.02 -15.87
N LEU A 80 -19.27 31.74 -15.48
CA LEU A 80 -18.49 31.14 -14.40
C LEU A 80 -17.41 30.21 -14.94
N ALA A 81 -16.36 30.02 -14.14
CA ALA A 81 -15.42 28.94 -14.36
C ALA A 81 -15.30 28.07 -13.08
N VAL A 82 -15.24 26.77 -13.25
CA VAL A 82 -14.80 25.83 -12.21
C VAL A 82 -13.35 25.50 -12.49
N PHE A 83 -12.47 25.80 -11.54
CA PHE A 83 -11.03 25.58 -11.64
C PHE A 83 -10.64 24.47 -10.66
N GLY A 84 -10.22 23.30 -11.17
CA GLY A 84 -9.85 22.14 -10.35
C GLY A 84 -8.38 21.78 -10.40
N ASP A 85 -8.04 20.63 -9.81
CA ASP A 85 -6.73 20.00 -9.96
C ASP A 85 -6.78 18.81 -10.94
N TYR A 86 -5.60 18.32 -11.34
CA TYR A 86 -5.41 17.30 -12.39
C TYR A 86 -5.47 15.84 -11.86
N ASP A 87 -5.61 15.60 -10.57
CA ASP A 87 -5.77 14.26 -10.01
C ASP A 87 -7.24 13.84 -9.92
N VAL A 88 -7.52 12.68 -9.32
CA VAL A 88 -8.89 12.16 -9.28
C VAL A 88 -9.79 13.01 -8.41
N ASP A 89 -9.27 13.54 -7.29
CA ASP A 89 -10.07 14.39 -6.41
C ASP A 89 -10.44 15.70 -7.11
N GLY A 90 -9.47 16.39 -7.69
CA GLY A 90 -9.69 17.61 -8.47
C GLY A 90 -10.61 17.37 -9.69
N ILE A 91 -10.42 16.28 -10.42
CA ILE A 91 -11.27 15.94 -11.59
C ILE A 91 -12.70 15.67 -11.16
N THR A 92 -12.91 14.84 -10.11
CA THR A 92 -14.28 14.53 -9.64
C THR A 92 -14.96 15.72 -9.00
N SER A 93 -14.23 16.56 -8.28
CA SER A 93 -14.69 17.86 -7.75
C SER A 93 -15.15 18.80 -8.87
N THR A 94 -14.31 18.92 -9.91
CA THR A 94 -14.62 19.78 -11.08
C THR A 94 -15.87 19.27 -11.80
N CYS A 95 -15.98 17.97 -12.03
CA CYS A 95 -17.14 17.38 -12.69
C CYS A 95 -18.41 17.54 -11.86
N LEU A 96 -18.35 17.28 -10.56
CA LEU A 96 -19.47 17.40 -9.65
C LEU A 96 -20.04 18.83 -9.64
N LEU A 97 -19.20 19.83 -9.44
CA LEU A 97 -19.65 21.22 -9.39
C LEU A 97 -20.09 21.72 -10.76
N THR A 98 -19.39 21.36 -11.84
CA THR A 98 -19.75 21.75 -13.21
C THR A 98 -21.11 21.17 -13.63
N ASP A 99 -21.37 19.88 -13.35
CA ASP A 99 -22.66 19.25 -13.64
C ASP A 99 -23.80 19.93 -12.87
N TYR A 100 -23.59 20.21 -11.59
CA TYR A 100 -24.57 20.93 -10.78
C TYR A 100 -24.87 22.33 -11.34
N LEU A 101 -23.86 23.13 -11.62
CA LEU A 101 -24.03 24.50 -12.17
C LEU A 101 -24.73 24.48 -13.53
N ARG A 102 -24.35 23.55 -14.41
CA ARG A 102 -25.06 23.33 -15.71
C ARG A 102 -26.52 22.95 -15.51
N SER A 103 -26.83 22.11 -14.54
CA SER A 103 -28.20 21.73 -14.21
C SER A 103 -29.06 22.91 -13.71
N ARG A 104 -28.39 23.96 -13.21
CA ARG A 104 -29.02 25.24 -12.80
C ARG A 104 -29.09 26.26 -13.95
N GLY A 105 -28.67 25.91 -15.17
CA GLY A 105 -28.68 26.77 -16.36
C GLY A 105 -27.50 27.74 -16.46
N ALA A 106 -26.44 27.55 -15.70
CA ALA A 106 -25.27 28.42 -15.73
C ALA A 106 -24.47 28.26 -17.04
N ASP A 107 -23.94 29.40 -17.58
CA ASP A 107 -22.84 29.35 -18.54
C ASP A 107 -21.54 29.11 -17.79
N VAL A 108 -21.14 27.84 -17.73
CA VAL A 108 -19.97 27.42 -16.96
C VAL A 108 -18.94 26.71 -17.84
N THR A 109 -17.72 27.19 -17.71
CA THR A 109 -16.50 26.60 -18.27
C THR A 109 -15.72 25.86 -17.18
N MET A 110 -15.02 24.79 -17.51
CA MET A 110 -14.09 24.13 -16.58
C MET A 110 -12.64 24.37 -17.03
N HIS A 111 -11.75 24.46 -16.07
CA HIS A 111 -10.31 24.49 -16.29
C HIS A 111 -9.62 23.52 -15.35
N ILE A 112 -8.83 22.61 -15.90
CA ILE A 112 -7.98 21.68 -15.15
C ILE A 112 -6.54 21.93 -15.62
N PRO A 113 -5.62 22.34 -14.75
CA PRO A 113 -4.27 22.72 -15.15
C PRO A 113 -3.50 21.51 -15.67
N ARG A 114 -2.65 21.73 -16.66
CA ARG A 114 -1.74 20.70 -17.17
C ARG A 114 -0.57 20.53 -16.23
N ARG A 115 -0.51 19.38 -15.56
CA ARG A 115 0.48 19.06 -14.53
C ARG A 115 1.93 19.42 -14.89
N ILE A 116 2.33 19.21 -16.14
CA ILE A 116 3.72 19.37 -16.61
C ILE A 116 3.99 20.83 -16.98
N GLU A 117 3.05 21.48 -17.67
CA GLU A 117 3.19 22.81 -18.25
C GLU A 117 2.83 23.92 -17.25
N GLU A 118 1.69 23.77 -16.55
CA GLU A 118 1.14 24.80 -15.65
C GLU A 118 1.50 24.54 -14.18
N GLY A 119 1.66 23.27 -13.78
CA GLY A 119 1.94 22.88 -12.39
C GLY A 119 0.67 22.69 -11.58
N TYR A 120 0.77 22.87 -10.25
CA TYR A 120 -0.32 22.73 -9.30
C TYR A 120 -0.92 24.09 -8.93
N GLY A 121 -2.26 24.14 -8.83
CA GLY A 121 -3.00 25.28 -8.33
C GLY A 121 -3.28 26.36 -9.34
N LEU A 122 -3.71 27.52 -8.86
CA LEU A 122 -4.08 28.67 -9.69
C LEU A 122 -2.87 29.24 -10.44
N GLY A 123 -3.01 29.43 -11.76
CA GLY A 123 -2.00 30.08 -12.60
C GLY A 123 -2.47 31.42 -13.16
N ARG A 124 -1.61 32.42 -13.16
CA ARG A 124 -1.96 33.80 -13.68
C ARG A 124 -2.35 33.76 -15.15
N ASP A 125 -1.72 32.92 -15.97
CA ASP A 125 -2.04 32.81 -17.40
C ASP A 125 -3.42 32.21 -17.63
N ALA A 126 -3.79 31.15 -16.83
CA ALA A 126 -5.12 30.57 -16.86
C ALA A 126 -6.20 31.57 -16.39
N ILE A 127 -5.96 32.31 -15.31
CA ILE A 127 -6.87 33.36 -14.82
C ILE A 127 -7.07 34.43 -15.90
N ARG A 128 -6.01 34.88 -16.58
CA ARG A 128 -6.07 35.85 -17.67
C ARG A 128 -6.93 35.32 -18.82
N ALA A 129 -6.66 34.10 -19.29
CA ALA A 129 -7.41 33.49 -20.38
C ALA A 129 -8.90 33.34 -20.05
N LEU A 130 -9.24 32.96 -18.82
CA LEU A 130 -10.62 32.89 -18.35
C LEU A 130 -11.27 34.27 -18.33
N SER A 131 -10.61 35.30 -17.80
CA SER A 131 -11.09 36.68 -17.81
C SER A 131 -11.34 37.20 -19.24
N GLU A 132 -10.39 36.98 -20.17
CA GLU A 132 -10.52 37.36 -21.60
C GLU A 132 -11.68 36.65 -22.29
N SER A 133 -12.05 35.43 -21.82
CA SER A 133 -13.22 34.70 -22.30
C SER A 133 -14.55 35.18 -21.71
N GLY A 134 -14.52 36.20 -20.83
CA GLY A 134 -15.69 36.83 -20.22
C GLY A 134 -16.10 36.19 -18.88
N VAL A 135 -15.28 35.36 -18.25
CA VAL A 135 -15.53 34.86 -16.91
C VAL A 135 -15.41 35.94 -15.87
N THR A 136 -16.42 36.09 -15.01
CA THR A 136 -16.46 37.07 -13.90
C THR A 136 -16.35 36.44 -12.53
N LEU A 137 -16.56 35.10 -12.43
CA LEU A 137 -16.44 34.36 -11.21
C LEU A 137 -15.71 33.06 -11.49
N ILE A 138 -14.61 32.78 -10.75
CA ILE A 138 -13.94 31.52 -10.71
C ILE A 138 -14.25 30.85 -9.37
N VAL A 139 -14.74 29.60 -9.39
CA VAL A 139 -14.89 28.75 -8.20
C VAL A 139 -13.80 27.70 -8.26
N THR A 140 -12.86 27.71 -7.32
CA THR A 140 -11.84 26.65 -7.26
C THR A 140 -12.37 25.46 -6.48
N VAL A 141 -11.93 24.28 -6.85
CA VAL A 141 -12.19 23.02 -6.15
C VAL A 141 -10.89 22.23 -6.02
N ASP A 142 -10.62 21.71 -4.81
CA ASP A 142 -9.41 20.94 -4.51
C ASP A 142 -8.09 21.70 -4.75
N CYS A 143 -8.15 23.00 -4.77
CA CYS A 143 -6.98 23.88 -4.90
C CYS A 143 -7.31 25.32 -4.55
N GLY A 144 -6.26 26.14 -4.37
CA GLY A 144 -6.40 27.59 -4.28
C GLY A 144 -6.11 28.21 -2.92
N ILE A 145 -6.11 27.43 -1.82
CA ILE A 145 -5.87 27.93 -0.45
C ILE A 145 -4.51 28.63 -0.30
N THR A 146 -3.54 28.28 -1.14
CA THR A 146 -2.21 28.90 -1.14
C THR A 146 -2.03 30.01 -2.18
N GLY A 147 -3.05 30.29 -3.01
CA GLY A 147 -3.01 31.20 -4.16
C GLY A 147 -3.24 32.68 -3.81
N VAL A 148 -2.44 33.24 -2.89
CA VAL A 148 -2.56 34.60 -2.40
C VAL A 148 -2.33 35.63 -3.53
N ASP A 149 -1.21 35.46 -4.25
CA ASP A 149 -0.82 36.40 -5.35
C ASP A 149 -1.73 36.24 -6.58
N GLU A 150 -2.20 35.02 -6.84
CA GLU A 150 -3.11 34.70 -7.94
C GLU A 150 -4.49 35.31 -7.69
N THR A 151 -4.96 35.24 -6.43
CA THR A 151 -6.22 35.90 -6.02
C THR A 151 -6.13 37.42 -6.16
N ALA A 152 -5.03 38.03 -5.71
CA ALA A 152 -4.81 39.45 -5.89
C ALA A 152 -4.76 39.85 -7.38
N TYR A 153 -4.14 39.00 -8.22
CA TYR A 153 -4.10 39.21 -9.66
C TYR A 153 -5.49 39.14 -10.30
N ALA A 154 -6.31 38.11 -9.94
CA ALA A 154 -7.68 37.98 -10.43
C ALA A 154 -8.52 39.23 -10.13
N ALA A 155 -8.39 39.79 -8.93
CA ALA A 155 -9.07 41.02 -8.54
C ALA A 155 -8.68 42.25 -9.45
N THR A 156 -7.42 42.31 -9.92
CA THR A 156 -7.02 43.40 -10.87
C THR A 156 -7.68 43.25 -12.24
N LEU A 157 -8.15 42.04 -12.58
CA LEU A 157 -8.88 41.78 -13.83
C LEU A 157 -10.41 41.88 -13.66
N GLY A 158 -10.89 42.21 -12.46
CA GLY A 158 -12.32 42.25 -12.15
C GLY A 158 -12.98 40.86 -12.04
N VAL A 159 -12.20 39.82 -11.80
CA VAL A 159 -12.68 38.44 -11.60
C VAL A 159 -12.74 38.10 -10.12
N ASP A 160 -13.92 37.74 -9.63
CA ASP A 160 -14.10 37.28 -8.26
C ASP A 160 -13.66 35.82 -8.11
N LEU A 161 -13.10 35.47 -6.95
CA LEU A 161 -12.78 34.09 -6.57
C LEU A 161 -13.63 33.64 -5.40
N VAL A 162 -14.15 32.40 -5.50
CA VAL A 162 -14.64 31.58 -4.41
C VAL A 162 -13.72 30.36 -4.34
N ILE A 163 -12.98 30.22 -3.26
CA ILE A 163 -12.02 29.14 -3.06
C ILE A 163 -12.69 28.05 -2.24
N THR A 164 -12.69 26.78 -2.74
CA THR A 164 -13.00 25.60 -1.96
C THR A 164 -11.82 24.64 -2.01
N ASP A 165 -11.28 24.28 -0.86
CA ASP A 165 -10.07 23.49 -0.72
C ASP A 165 -10.12 22.66 0.56
N HIS A 166 -9.19 21.73 0.72
CA HIS A 166 -9.04 20.90 1.90
C HIS A 166 -7.56 20.76 2.32
N HIS A 167 -6.65 21.44 1.65
CA HIS A 167 -5.23 21.42 1.94
C HIS A 167 -4.88 22.27 3.16
N GLU A 168 -3.71 22.03 3.76
CA GLU A 168 -3.21 22.80 4.89
C GLU A 168 -3.04 24.29 4.54
N CYS A 169 -3.56 25.14 5.41
CA CYS A 169 -3.51 26.58 5.24
C CYS A 169 -2.13 27.14 5.57
N LYS A 170 -1.69 28.14 4.81
CA LYS A 170 -0.54 28.98 5.18
C LYS A 170 -0.96 30.08 6.18
N GLU A 171 0.03 30.79 6.75
CA GLU A 171 -0.25 31.93 7.65
C GLU A 171 -1.14 33.00 7.02
N GLN A 172 -0.96 33.26 5.73
CA GLN A 172 -1.76 34.22 4.96
C GLN A 172 -2.73 33.48 4.04
N LEU A 173 -4.02 33.77 4.21
CA LEU A 173 -5.08 33.27 3.33
C LEU A 173 -5.29 34.21 2.13
N PRO A 174 -5.73 33.66 0.97
CA PRO A 174 -6.12 34.43 -0.18
C PRO A 174 -7.27 35.41 0.13
N ALA A 175 -7.19 36.63 -0.39
CA ALA A 175 -8.23 37.67 -0.23
C ALA A 175 -9.39 37.48 -1.24
N ALA A 176 -9.94 36.26 -1.31
CA ALA A 176 -11.08 35.92 -2.14
C ALA A 176 -12.42 36.36 -1.50
N VAL A 177 -13.51 36.33 -2.28
CA VAL A 177 -14.86 36.66 -1.80
C VAL A 177 -15.27 35.69 -0.70
N ALA A 178 -14.91 34.39 -0.86
CA ALA A 178 -15.08 33.36 0.14
C ALA A 178 -13.92 32.37 0.07
N VAL A 179 -13.49 31.84 1.23
CA VAL A 179 -12.48 30.79 1.34
C VAL A 179 -13.08 29.69 2.23
N VAL A 180 -13.53 28.62 1.60
CA VAL A 180 -14.19 27.48 2.26
C VAL A 180 -13.18 26.34 2.37
N ASP A 181 -12.67 26.14 3.57
CA ASP A 181 -11.72 25.07 3.86
C ASP A 181 -11.89 24.61 5.31
N PRO A 182 -12.08 23.29 5.56
CA PRO A 182 -12.20 22.78 6.91
C PRO A 182 -10.95 22.98 7.77
N HIS A 183 -9.74 23.01 7.16
CA HIS A 183 -8.46 23.16 7.86
C HIS A 183 -8.14 24.61 8.29
N ARG A 184 -8.92 25.58 7.87
CA ARG A 184 -8.73 26.95 8.37
C ARG A 184 -8.79 26.99 9.89
N PRO A 185 -7.86 27.71 10.57
CA PRO A 185 -7.83 27.80 12.03
C PRO A 185 -9.12 28.38 12.64
N ASP A 186 -9.81 29.26 11.90
CA ASP A 186 -11.07 29.90 12.32
C ASP A 186 -12.35 29.19 11.84
N CYS A 187 -12.22 27.99 11.25
CA CYS A 187 -13.35 27.22 10.75
C CYS A 187 -13.93 26.32 11.86
N PRO A 188 -15.19 26.49 12.26
CA PRO A 188 -15.82 25.67 13.31
C PRO A 188 -16.32 24.32 12.82
N TYR A 189 -16.09 23.95 11.55
CA TYR A 189 -16.57 22.69 11.01
C TYR A 189 -15.94 21.50 11.76
N PRO A 190 -16.74 20.57 12.31
CA PRO A 190 -16.22 19.55 13.23
C PRO A 190 -15.34 18.51 12.57
N PHE A 191 -15.61 18.14 11.30
CA PHE A 191 -14.90 17.11 10.58
C PHE A 191 -13.89 17.72 9.60
N LYS A 192 -12.60 17.61 9.92
CA LYS A 192 -11.51 18.28 9.17
C LYS A 192 -11.01 17.51 7.95
N HIS A 193 -11.30 16.23 7.85
CA HIS A 193 -10.68 15.30 6.90
C HIS A 193 -11.51 15.05 5.64
N LEU A 194 -12.33 16.00 5.21
CA LEU A 194 -12.98 15.91 3.90
C LEU A 194 -11.94 16.02 2.78
N ALA A 195 -12.10 15.24 1.70
CA ALA A 195 -11.41 15.47 0.43
C ALA A 195 -11.92 16.75 -0.25
N GLY A 196 -11.21 17.25 -1.26
CA GLY A 196 -11.65 18.41 -2.06
C GLY A 196 -13.04 18.18 -2.66
N VAL A 197 -13.33 16.97 -3.16
CA VAL A 197 -14.67 16.60 -3.66
C VAL A 197 -15.72 16.56 -2.55
N GLY A 198 -15.32 16.24 -1.33
CA GLY A 198 -16.19 16.31 -0.16
C GLY A 198 -16.61 17.77 0.17
N VAL A 199 -15.66 18.69 0.08
CA VAL A 199 -15.93 20.14 0.23
C VAL A 199 -16.80 20.66 -0.91
N ALA A 200 -16.51 20.26 -2.17
CA ALA A 200 -17.33 20.59 -3.33
C ALA A 200 -18.77 20.04 -3.20
N LEU A 201 -18.92 18.81 -2.70
CA LEU A 201 -20.23 18.21 -2.39
C LEU A 201 -20.97 19.06 -1.34
N LYS A 202 -20.32 19.48 -0.27
CA LYS A 202 -20.93 20.35 0.77
C LYS A 202 -21.36 21.69 0.18
N LEU A 203 -20.60 22.28 -0.73
CA LEU A 203 -21.01 23.51 -1.42
C LEU A 203 -22.27 23.27 -2.27
N VAL A 204 -22.35 22.16 -3.02
CA VAL A 204 -23.52 21.81 -3.81
C VAL A 204 -24.75 21.57 -2.92
N LEU A 205 -24.59 20.90 -1.77
CA LEU A 205 -25.68 20.73 -0.80
C LEU A 205 -26.13 22.07 -0.22
N ALA A 206 -25.21 23.00 0.07
CA ALA A 206 -25.55 24.34 0.55
C ALA A 206 -26.31 25.20 -0.50
N LEU A 207 -26.01 24.99 -1.78
CA LEU A 207 -26.73 25.61 -2.90
C LEU A 207 -28.06 24.93 -3.21
N GLY A 208 -28.35 23.81 -2.59
CA GLY A 208 -29.45 22.89 -2.92
C GLY A 208 -30.85 23.36 -2.54
N GLU A 209 -30.99 24.28 -1.59
CA GLU A 209 -32.26 24.89 -1.17
C GLU A 209 -33.40 23.87 -0.89
N GLY A 210 -33.16 22.92 0.03
CA GLY A 210 -34.14 21.91 0.43
C GLY A 210 -34.15 20.64 -0.46
N ARG A 211 -33.14 20.45 -1.33
CA ARG A 211 -32.95 19.24 -2.18
C ARG A 211 -31.69 18.46 -1.80
N GLU A 212 -31.19 18.66 -0.58
CA GLU A 212 -29.90 18.13 -0.13
C GLU A 212 -29.82 16.61 -0.30
N ASP A 213 -30.88 15.86 0.09
CA ASP A 213 -30.93 14.39 -0.03
C ASP A 213 -30.82 13.93 -1.50
N ALA A 214 -31.54 14.60 -2.41
CA ALA A 214 -31.52 14.26 -3.83
C ALA A 214 -30.15 14.57 -4.46
N LEU A 215 -29.53 15.69 -4.07
CA LEU A 215 -28.21 16.09 -4.53
C LEU A 215 -27.12 15.16 -3.96
N PHE A 216 -27.23 14.78 -2.68
CA PHE A 216 -26.35 13.81 -2.07
C PHE A 216 -26.42 12.46 -2.81
N ALA A 217 -27.63 11.94 -3.04
CA ALA A 217 -27.84 10.68 -3.77
C ALA A 217 -27.28 10.73 -5.20
N ARG A 218 -27.36 11.89 -5.88
CA ARG A 218 -26.79 12.06 -7.22
C ARG A 218 -25.27 12.07 -7.24
N TYR A 219 -24.65 12.82 -6.31
CA TYR A 219 -23.22 13.16 -6.37
C TYR A 219 -22.34 12.31 -5.44
N CYS A 220 -22.90 11.55 -4.48
CA CYS A 220 -22.11 10.75 -3.56
C CYS A 220 -21.16 9.76 -4.26
N THR A 221 -21.52 9.29 -5.46
CA THR A 221 -20.66 8.38 -6.25
C THR A 221 -19.36 9.06 -6.72
N LEU A 222 -19.42 10.28 -7.26
CA LEU A 222 -18.21 11.03 -7.62
C LEU A 222 -17.41 11.42 -6.38
N ALA A 223 -18.10 11.84 -5.32
CA ALA A 223 -17.47 12.18 -4.06
C ALA A 223 -16.75 10.97 -3.43
N ALA A 224 -17.33 9.78 -3.51
CA ALA A 224 -16.67 8.55 -3.04
C ALA A 224 -15.40 8.24 -3.83
N ILE A 225 -15.42 8.40 -5.15
CA ILE A 225 -14.27 8.11 -6.01
C ILE A 225 -13.10 9.04 -5.68
N GLY A 226 -13.33 10.36 -5.56
CA GLY A 226 -12.28 11.32 -5.17
C GLY A 226 -11.77 11.07 -3.76
N THR A 227 -12.67 10.92 -2.77
CA THR A 227 -12.31 10.63 -1.37
C THR A 227 -11.42 9.39 -1.22
N ILE A 228 -11.72 8.31 -1.97
CA ILE A 228 -10.90 7.07 -1.96
C ILE A 228 -9.55 7.33 -2.63
N ALA A 229 -9.55 8.05 -3.74
CA ALA A 229 -8.34 8.27 -4.54
C ALA A 229 -7.33 9.18 -3.84
N ASP A 230 -7.82 10.17 -3.08
CA ASP A 230 -7.01 11.06 -2.27
C ASP A 230 -6.58 10.45 -0.92
N VAL A 231 -6.91 9.16 -0.71
CA VAL A 231 -6.49 8.38 0.47
C VAL A 231 -6.95 9.01 1.79
N MET A 232 -8.10 9.66 1.78
CA MET A 232 -8.66 10.28 2.98
C MET A 232 -9.09 9.25 4.04
N ARG A 233 -9.08 9.65 5.31
CA ARG A 233 -9.45 8.76 6.42
C ARG A 233 -10.89 8.26 6.28
N MET A 234 -11.08 6.92 6.32
CA MET A 234 -12.40 6.25 6.20
C MET A 234 -13.16 6.27 7.53
N GLU A 235 -13.37 7.47 8.05
CA GLU A 235 -14.11 7.74 9.29
C GLU A 235 -15.10 8.89 9.10
N GLY A 236 -16.07 9.04 10.01
CA GLY A 236 -17.03 10.13 9.97
C GLY A 236 -17.72 10.28 8.61
N GLU A 237 -17.84 11.54 8.13
CA GLU A 237 -18.53 11.82 6.87
C GLU A 237 -17.89 11.20 5.63
N ASN A 238 -16.56 10.99 5.61
CA ASN A 238 -15.91 10.29 4.50
C ASN A 238 -16.42 8.85 4.39
N ARG A 239 -16.56 8.15 5.52
CA ARG A 239 -17.13 6.80 5.55
C ARG A 239 -18.55 6.80 4.99
N THR A 240 -19.40 7.72 5.40
CA THR A 240 -20.77 7.87 4.90
C THR A 240 -20.79 8.15 3.40
N ILE A 241 -19.99 9.11 2.91
CA ILE A 241 -19.88 9.44 1.48
C ILE A 241 -19.47 8.20 0.68
N VAL A 242 -18.44 7.48 1.14
CA VAL A 242 -17.91 6.33 0.42
C VAL A 242 -18.91 5.15 0.45
N GLN A 243 -19.55 4.87 1.58
CA GLN A 243 -20.58 3.83 1.66
C GLN A 243 -21.73 4.11 0.71
N CYS A 244 -22.35 5.29 0.79
CA CYS A 244 -23.47 5.67 -0.08
C CYS A 244 -23.06 5.70 -1.56
N GLY A 245 -21.88 6.20 -1.86
CA GLY A 245 -21.37 6.27 -3.22
C GLY A 245 -21.13 4.89 -3.83
N LEU A 246 -20.54 3.94 -3.09
CA LEU A 246 -20.33 2.56 -3.54
C LEU A 246 -21.65 1.79 -3.70
N GLU A 247 -22.61 1.98 -2.79
CA GLU A 247 -23.94 1.37 -2.89
C GLU A 247 -24.75 1.90 -4.09
N SER A 248 -24.47 3.12 -4.52
CA SER A 248 -25.18 3.80 -5.62
C SER A 248 -24.48 3.71 -6.96
N ILE A 249 -23.24 3.22 -7.02
CA ILE A 249 -22.37 3.32 -8.20
C ILE A 249 -22.98 2.68 -9.45
N ASP A 250 -23.66 1.55 -9.30
CA ASP A 250 -24.30 0.83 -10.40
C ASP A 250 -25.57 1.54 -10.93
N ARG A 251 -26.10 2.48 -10.17
CA ARG A 251 -27.33 3.22 -10.46
C ARG A 251 -27.08 4.72 -10.66
N SER A 252 -25.82 5.13 -10.70
CA SER A 252 -25.48 6.52 -10.91
C SER A 252 -25.90 7.01 -12.30
N ASP A 253 -26.20 8.31 -12.43
CA ASP A 253 -26.60 8.91 -13.71
C ASP A 253 -25.41 9.19 -14.66
N PHE A 254 -24.18 8.90 -14.22
CA PHE A 254 -22.98 9.24 -15.00
C PHE A 254 -22.67 8.18 -16.06
N THR A 255 -23.12 8.42 -17.29
CA THR A 255 -22.92 7.50 -18.45
C THR A 255 -21.45 7.16 -18.67
N GLY A 256 -20.54 8.15 -18.54
CA GLY A 256 -19.11 7.94 -18.71
C GLY A 256 -18.50 7.07 -17.60
N LEU A 257 -18.97 7.19 -16.36
CA LEU A 257 -18.54 6.31 -15.27
C LEU A 257 -18.90 4.85 -15.55
N HIS A 258 -20.13 4.59 -16.02
CA HIS A 258 -20.54 3.23 -16.39
C HIS A 258 -19.70 2.66 -17.54
N ALA A 259 -19.36 3.48 -18.54
CA ALA A 259 -18.47 3.05 -19.62
C ALA A 259 -17.07 2.69 -19.08
N LEU A 260 -16.53 3.49 -18.17
CA LEU A 260 -15.22 3.21 -17.55
C LEU A 260 -15.24 1.96 -16.68
N LEU A 261 -16.29 1.74 -15.89
CA LEU A 261 -16.47 0.52 -15.08
C LEU A 261 -16.50 -0.74 -15.97
N ARG A 262 -17.23 -0.70 -17.10
CA ARG A 262 -17.26 -1.80 -18.08
C ARG A 262 -15.89 -2.07 -18.67
N GLU A 263 -15.20 -1.04 -19.16
CA GLU A 263 -13.88 -1.17 -19.77
C GLU A 263 -12.82 -1.64 -18.76
N ALA A 264 -12.99 -1.29 -17.48
CA ALA A 264 -12.13 -1.74 -16.38
C ALA A 264 -12.45 -3.15 -15.87
N GLY A 265 -13.53 -3.80 -16.37
CA GLY A 265 -13.96 -5.14 -15.95
C GLY A 265 -14.63 -5.17 -14.55
N LEU A 266 -15.20 -4.07 -14.10
CA LEU A 266 -15.83 -3.92 -12.79
C LEU A 266 -17.36 -4.03 -12.83
N THR A 267 -17.93 -4.90 -13.69
CA THR A 267 -19.38 -4.94 -13.94
C THR A 267 -20.13 -6.05 -13.21
N SER A 268 -19.44 -7.04 -12.64
CA SER A 268 -20.09 -8.29 -12.21
C SER A 268 -20.16 -8.52 -10.70
N ARG A 269 -19.77 -7.53 -9.87
CA ARG A 269 -19.70 -7.69 -8.40
C ARG A 269 -20.00 -6.36 -7.70
N PRO A 270 -20.42 -6.39 -6.42
CA PRO A 270 -20.37 -5.18 -5.61
C PRO A 270 -18.96 -4.58 -5.66
N ILE A 271 -18.89 -3.30 -6.02
CA ILE A 271 -17.60 -2.59 -6.16
C ILE A 271 -17.15 -2.13 -4.78
N SER A 272 -15.93 -2.52 -4.38
CA SER A 272 -15.31 -2.13 -3.12
C SER A 272 -14.43 -0.89 -3.25
N SER A 273 -14.13 -0.23 -2.13
CA SER A 273 -13.17 0.89 -2.07
C SER A 273 -11.80 0.50 -2.62
N ILE A 274 -11.36 -0.75 -2.40
CA ILE A 274 -10.10 -1.28 -2.92
C ILE A 274 -10.11 -1.29 -4.47
N GLN A 275 -11.22 -1.72 -5.09
CA GLN A 275 -11.32 -1.71 -6.55
C GLN A 275 -11.36 -0.28 -7.11
N ILE A 276 -11.99 0.66 -6.42
CA ILE A 276 -11.91 2.07 -6.80
C ILE A 276 -10.46 2.54 -6.72
N GLY A 277 -9.79 2.38 -5.58
CA GLY A 277 -8.42 2.88 -5.37
C GLY A 277 -7.37 2.26 -6.28
N PHE A 278 -7.46 0.95 -6.56
CA PHE A 278 -6.42 0.23 -7.31
C PHE A 278 -6.77 -0.07 -8.78
N VAL A 279 -8.03 0.03 -9.17
CA VAL A 279 -8.45 -0.26 -10.55
C VAL A 279 -9.01 0.98 -11.24
N LEU A 280 -9.99 1.68 -10.65
CA LEU A 280 -10.66 2.81 -11.31
C LEU A 280 -9.82 4.09 -11.22
N ALA A 281 -9.43 4.51 -10.01
CA ALA A 281 -8.70 5.76 -9.77
C ALA A 281 -7.37 5.84 -10.55
N PRO A 282 -6.55 4.78 -10.68
CA PRO A 282 -5.33 4.84 -11.48
C PRO A 282 -5.57 5.14 -12.97
N ARG A 283 -6.74 4.80 -13.53
CA ARG A 283 -7.11 5.12 -14.91
C ARG A 283 -7.40 6.61 -15.06
N ILE A 284 -8.15 7.18 -14.14
CA ILE A 284 -8.45 8.63 -14.10
C ILE A 284 -7.15 9.41 -13.85
N ASN A 285 -6.35 9.00 -12.84
CA ASN A 285 -5.06 9.63 -12.55
C ASN A 285 -4.06 9.59 -13.70
N ALA A 286 -4.14 8.56 -14.57
CA ALA A 286 -3.27 8.48 -15.74
C ALA A 286 -3.47 9.67 -16.68
N ALA A 287 -4.68 10.19 -16.81
CA ALA A 287 -4.98 11.37 -17.62
C ALA A 287 -4.18 12.61 -17.13
N GLY A 288 -4.23 12.92 -15.83
CA GLY A 288 -3.47 14.02 -15.26
C GLY A 288 -1.95 13.84 -15.37
N ARG A 289 -1.46 12.62 -15.11
CA ARG A 289 -0.01 12.30 -15.20
C ARG A 289 0.55 12.37 -16.60
N MET A 290 -0.25 12.07 -17.61
CA MET A 290 0.13 12.11 -19.03
C MET A 290 -0.29 13.42 -19.71
N GLY A 291 -0.69 14.46 -18.95
CA GLY A 291 -1.00 15.80 -19.44
C GLY A 291 -2.33 15.91 -20.21
N ARG A 292 -3.29 15.03 -19.92
CA ARG A 292 -4.61 14.97 -20.61
C ARG A 292 -5.78 14.85 -19.63
N ALA A 293 -5.73 15.61 -18.52
CA ALA A 293 -6.76 15.55 -17.47
C ALA A 293 -8.17 15.85 -17.99
N GLU A 294 -8.29 16.70 -19.01
CA GLU A 294 -9.57 17.05 -19.65
C GLU A 294 -10.29 15.83 -20.25
N LEU A 295 -9.54 14.77 -20.68
CA LEU A 295 -10.10 13.54 -21.19
C LEU A 295 -10.96 12.83 -20.12
N ALA A 296 -10.48 12.80 -18.86
CA ALA A 296 -11.20 12.16 -17.78
C ALA A 296 -12.43 12.99 -17.37
N ALA A 297 -12.31 14.32 -17.35
CA ALA A 297 -13.45 15.18 -17.07
C ALA A 297 -14.52 15.10 -18.17
N GLU A 298 -14.12 15.11 -19.45
CA GLU A 298 -15.05 14.90 -20.58
C GLU A 298 -15.77 13.54 -20.47
N LEU A 299 -15.05 12.48 -20.10
CA LEU A 299 -15.65 11.17 -19.89
C LEU A 299 -16.73 11.20 -18.82
N LEU A 300 -16.44 11.79 -17.65
CA LEU A 300 -17.37 11.82 -16.53
C LEU A 300 -18.60 12.70 -16.78
N LEU A 301 -18.48 13.71 -17.64
CA LEU A 301 -19.56 14.68 -17.93
C LEU A 301 -20.36 14.38 -19.20
N THR A 302 -19.96 13.40 -20.03
CA THR A 302 -20.70 13.08 -21.26
C THR A 302 -21.92 12.23 -21.01
N ASP A 303 -23.05 12.61 -21.62
CA ASP A 303 -24.29 11.82 -21.64
C ASP A 303 -24.40 10.94 -22.90
N ASP A 304 -23.51 11.12 -23.89
CA ASP A 304 -23.47 10.31 -25.11
C ASP A 304 -22.79 8.96 -24.87
N PRO A 305 -23.51 7.81 -24.94
CA PRO A 305 -22.93 6.49 -24.67
C PRO A 305 -21.80 6.11 -25.64
N VAL A 306 -21.88 6.54 -26.91
CA VAL A 306 -20.86 6.23 -27.93
C VAL A 306 -19.59 7.00 -27.65
N ARG A 307 -19.72 8.28 -27.29
CA ARG A 307 -18.58 9.10 -26.86
C ARG A 307 -17.97 8.57 -25.58
N ALA A 308 -18.79 8.18 -24.59
CA ALA A 308 -18.35 7.60 -23.33
C ALA A 308 -17.51 6.32 -23.52
N GLU A 309 -17.96 5.39 -24.37
CA GLU A 309 -17.21 4.17 -24.67
C GLU A 309 -15.85 4.45 -25.34
N LYS A 310 -15.81 5.43 -26.25
CA LYS A 310 -14.56 5.85 -26.88
C LYS A 310 -13.58 6.42 -25.88
N LEU A 311 -14.04 7.36 -25.03
CA LEU A 311 -13.22 8.03 -24.01
C LEU A 311 -12.74 7.04 -22.94
N ALA A 312 -13.60 6.09 -22.52
CA ALA A 312 -13.21 5.05 -21.54
C ALA A 312 -12.09 4.15 -22.07
N ARG A 313 -12.16 3.74 -23.34
CA ARG A 313 -11.08 2.96 -23.99
C ARG A 313 -9.78 3.77 -24.06
N GLU A 314 -9.86 5.03 -24.50
CA GLU A 314 -8.72 5.92 -24.61
C GLU A 314 -8.05 6.13 -23.23
N LEU A 315 -8.84 6.31 -22.17
CA LEU A 315 -8.34 6.44 -20.80
C LEU A 315 -7.67 5.16 -20.30
N CYS A 316 -8.23 3.99 -20.61
CA CYS A 316 -7.60 2.71 -20.27
C CYS A 316 -6.30 2.45 -21.06
N GLU A 317 -6.20 2.90 -22.31
CA GLU A 317 -4.97 2.87 -23.10
C GLU A 317 -3.90 3.78 -22.49
N LEU A 318 -4.27 4.99 -22.11
CA LEU A 318 -3.38 5.95 -21.47
C LEU A 318 -2.83 5.42 -20.13
N ASN A 319 -3.65 4.70 -19.36
CA ASN A 319 -3.16 4.05 -18.15
C ASN A 319 -2.20 2.89 -18.44
N ARG A 320 -2.42 2.12 -19.51
CA ARG A 320 -1.47 1.08 -19.96
C ARG A 320 -0.12 1.69 -20.40
N GLU A 321 -0.17 2.79 -21.14
CA GLU A 321 1.02 3.56 -21.53
C GLU A 321 1.77 4.06 -20.29
N ARG A 322 1.09 4.71 -19.35
CA ARG A 322 1.67 5.14 -18.09
C ARG A 322 2.34 3.98 -17.34
N GLN A 323 1.70 2.79 -17.27
CA GLN A 323 2.26 1.60 -16.63
C GLN A 323 3.53 1.10 -17.35
N SER A 324 3.55 1.15 -18.69
CA SER A 324 4.74 0.79 -19.46
C SER A 324 5.91 1.73 -19.20
N VAL A 325 5.63 3.05 -19.20
CA VAL A 325 6.63 4.08 -18.86
C VAL A 325 7.15 3.90 -17.43
N GLU A 326 6.26 3.63 -16.47
CA GLU A 326 6.61 3.36 -15.08
C GLU A 326 7.56 2.16 -14.95
N GLN A 327 7.27 1.06 -15.65
CA GLN A 327 8.10 -0.15 -15.62
C GLN A 327 9.48 0.09 -16.22
N ASP A 328 9.56 0.83 -17.32
CA ASP A 328 10.84 1.17 -17.95
C ASP A 328 11.69 2.07 -17.04
N ILE A 329 11.11 3.14 -16.48
CA ILE A 329 11.80 4.00 -15.52
C ILE A 329 12.29 3.19 -14.31
N PHE A 330 11.44 2.32 -13.75
CA PHE A 330 11.79 1.50 -12.58
C PHE A 330 12.97 0.55 -12.87
N ARG A 331 12.98 -0.10 -14.03
CA ARG A 331 14.08 -0.96 -14.46
C ARG A 331 15.39 -0.18 -14.58
N ARG A 332 15.37 0.97 -15.30
CA ARG A 332 16.56 1.82 -15.47
C ARG A 332 17.04 2.43 -14.15
N ALA A 333 16.13 2.76 -13.24
CA ALA A 333 16.49 3.25 -11.92
C ALA A 333 17.22 2.19 -11.08
N ILE A 334 16.83 0.90 -11.20
CA ILE A 334 17.55 -0.21 -10.55
C ILE A 334 18.95 -0.35 -11.15
N GLU A 335 19.08 -0.34 -12.48
CA GLU A 335 20.38 -0.40 -13.17
C GLU A 335 21.30 0.73 -12.68
N GLN A 336 20.83 1.99 -12.63
CA GLN A 336 21.61 3.10 -12.08
C GLN A 336 21.99 2.93 -10.61
N MET A 337 21.06 2.38 -9.79
CA MET A 337 21.32 2.15 -8.36
C MET A 337 22.42 1.10 -8.15
N GLU A 338 22.48 0.05 -8.99
CA GLU A 338 23.51 -0.99 -8.91
C GLU A 338 24.92 -0.44 -9.18
N ASP A 339 25.03 0.62 -9.99
CA ASP A 339 26.28 1.32 -10.27
C ASP A 339 26.71 2.29 -9.13
N LEU A 340 25.82 2.63 -8.20
CA LEU A 340 26.15 3.52 -7.09
C LEU A 340 27.01 2.79 -6.02
N PRO A 341 28.00 3.48 -5.42
CA PRO A 341 28.72 2.93 -4.29
C PRO A 341 27.77 2.74 -3.09
N GLU A 342 28.05 1.78 -2.23
CA GLU A 342 27.22 1.46 -1.06
C GLU A 342 27.01 2.69 -0.14
N SER A 343 28.01 3.57 -0.08
CA SER A 343 27.93 4.84 0.65
C SER A 343 26.89 5.83 0.12
N GLU A 344 26.34 5.62 -1.07
CA GLU A 344 25.32 6.48 -1.70
C GLU A 344 23.95 5.79 -1.84
N ARG A 345 23.72 4.69 -1.10
CA ARG A 345 22.47 3.91 -1.12
C ARG A 345 21.57 4.09 0.09
N SER A 346 21.98 4.91 1.09
CA SER A 346 21.10 5.23 2.23
C SER A 346 19.91 6.13 1.81
N ALA A 347 20.09 6.90 0.73
CA ALA A 347 19.06 7.64 0.03
C ALA A 347 19.29 7.47 -1.48
N LEU A 348 18.26 7.02 -2.21
CA LEU A 348 18.37 6.84 -3.66
C LEU A 348 18.14 8.16 -4.38
N VAL A 349 19.21 8.83 -4.81
CA VAL A 349 19.13 10.07 -5.61
C VAL A 349 19.52 9.72 -7.06
N LEU A 350 18.51 9.61 -7.93
CA LEU A 350 18.66 9.15 -9.31
C LEU A 350 18.10 10.19 -10.28
N SER A 351 18.71 10.31 -11.46
CA SER A 351 18.32 11.33 -12.44
C SER A 351 18.47 10.84 -13.89
N SER A 352 17.58 11.32 -14.77
CA SER A 352 17.69 11.08 -16.22
C SER A 352 16.87 12.09 -17.01
N GLU A 353 17.32 12.43 -18.23
CA GLU A 353 16.55 13.20 -19.20
C GLU A 353 15.39 12.39 -19.81
N ASP A 354 15.53 11.08 -19.90
CA ASP A 354 14.55 10.18 -20.53
C ASP A 354 13.33 9.88 -19.61
N TRP A 355 13.34 10.30 -18.36
CA TRP A 355 12.27 9.97 -17.43
C TRP A 355 11.07 10.91 -17.54
N HIS A 356 9.88 10.35 -17.61
CA HIS A 356 8.64 11.14 -17.69
C HIS A 356 8.34 11.82 -16.35
N GLN A 357 8.30 13.17 -16.33
CA GLN A 357 8.10 13.98 -15.11
C GLN A 357 6.83 13.59 -14.33
N GLY A 358 5.71 13.28 -15.01
CA GLY A 358 4.45 12.88 -14.37
C GLY A 358 4.46 11.50 -13.71
N VAL A 359 5.48 10.66 -14.02
CA VAL A 359 5.56 9.26 -13.58
C VAL A 359 6.64 9.02 -12.53
N VAL A 360 7.71 9.83 -12.50
CA VAL A 360 8.84 9.66 -11.56
C VAL A 360 8.42 9.54 -10.09
N GLY A 361 7.36 10.24 -9.67
CA GLY A 361 6.86 10.17 -8.29
C GLY A 361 6.27 8.79 -7.91
N ILE A 362 5.70 8.05 -8.88
CA ILE A 362 5.22 6.68 -8.65
C ILE A 362 6.41 5.75 -8.48
N VAL A 363 7.42 5.91 -9.34
CA VAL A 363 8.65 5.11 -9.28
C VAL A 363 9.40 5.38 -7.97
N ALA A 364 9.44 6.64 -7.51
CA ALA A 364 10.00 6.99 -6.20
C ALA A 364 9.35 6.19 -5.07
N SER A 365 8.02 6.10 -5.02
CA SER A 365 7.30 5.30 -4.01
C SER A 365 7.70 3.81 -4.07
N ARG A 366 7.74 3.22 -5.26
CA ARG A 366 8.12 1.82 -5.44
C ARG A 366 9.57 1.51 -5.05
N LEU A 367 10.48 2.45 -5.31
CA LEU A 367 11.89 2.31 -4.92
C LEU A 367 12.04 2.42 -3.38
N SER A 368 11.36 3.40 -2.76
CA SER A 368 11.38 3.54 -1.30
C SER A 368 10.90 2.28 -0.61
N GLU A 369 9.78 1.70 -1.07
CA GLU A 369 9.25 0.46 -0.52
C GLU A 369 10.16 -0.75 -0.76
N LYS A 370 10.74 -0.86 -1.97
CA LYS A 370 11.57 -2.02 -2.33
C LYS A 370 12.90 -2.03 -1.59
N PHE A 371 13.54 -0.86 -1.43
CA PHE A 371 14.88 -0.73 -0.87
C PHE A 371 14.89 -0.20 0.58
N SER A 372 13.72 0.02 1.16
CA SER A 372 13.56 0.46 2.56
C SER A 372 14.34 1.74 2.89
N CYS A 373 14.40 2.69 1.94
CA CYS A 373 15.12 3.96 2.10
C CYS A 373 14.41 5.10 1.36
N PRO A 374 14.62 6.36 1.74
CA PRO A 374 14.08 7.51 1.03
C PRO A 374 14.58 7.57 -0.42
N SER A 375 13.71 7.91 -1.37
CA SER A 375 14.05 7.99 -2.79
C SER A 375 13.72 9.37 -3.39
N PHE A 376 14.62 9.84 -4.24
CA PHE A 376 14.61 11.15 -4.91
C PHE A 376 14.84 10.92 -6.40
N MET A 377 13.73 10.97 -7.18
CA MET A 377 13.76 10.74 -8.62
C MET A 377 13.70 12.08 -9.37
N ILE A 378 14.66 12.34 -10.24
CA ILE A 378 14.84 13.63 -10.89
C ILE A 378 14.71 13.49 -12.41
N HIS A 379 13.73 14.17 -13.00
CA HIS A 379 13.65 14.39 -14.44
C HIS A 379 14.51 15.59 -14.82
N LEU A 380 15.42 15.41 -15.76
CA LEU A 380 16.31 16.46 -16.26
C LEU A 380 15.79 17.06 -17.56
N SER A 381 15.85 18.39 -17.65
CA SER A 381 15.54 19.11 -18.88
C SER A 381 16.26 20.45 -18.91
N GLY A 382 17.04 20.71 -19.96
CA GLY A 382 17.71 22.00 -20.17
C GLY A 382 18.66 22.44 -19.04
N GLY A 383 19.37 21.50 -18.40
CA GLY A 383 20.31 21.78 -17.30
C GLY A 383 19.64 22.00 -15.94
N SER A 384 18.31 21.79 -15.85
CA SER A 384 17.51 21.84 -14.63
C SER A 384 16.85 20.49 -14.38
N GLY A 385 16.71 20.11 -13.12
CA GLY A 385 16.04 18.88 -12.69
C GLY A 385 14.78 19.19 -11.88
N LYS A 386 13.66 18.53 -12.21
CA LYS A 386 12.45 18.50 -11.37
C LYS A 386 12.41 17.16 -10.64
N GLY A 387 12.52 17.20 -9.33
CA GLY A 387 12.57 16.04 -8.46
C GLY A 387 11.23 15.76 -7.78
N SER A 388 10.95 14.46 -7.61
CA SER A 388 9.87 13.96 -6.75
C SER A 388 10.49 12.98 -5.76
N CYS A 389 10.19 13.14 -4.48
CA CYS A 389 10.74 12.27 -3.44
C CYS A 389 9.65 11.61 -2.59
N ARG A 390 10.02 10.46 -2.04
CA ARG A 390 9.17 9.64 -1.17
C ARG A 390 9.96 9.17 0.03
N SER A 391 9.30 9.23 1.18
CA SER A 391 9.85 8.79 2.47
C SER A 391 9.77 7.27 2.61
N TYR A 392 10.54 6.76 3.56
CA TYR A 392 10.42 5.41 4.11
C TYR A 392 10.61 5.45 5.63
N GLY A 393 9.84 4.64 6.36
CA GLY A 393 9.99 4.50 7.82
C GLY A 393 9.76 5.77 8.63
N GLY A 394 8.92 6.71 8.14
CA GLY A 394 8.63 7.97 8.84
C GLY A 394 9.74 9.03 8.74
N PHE A 395 10.70 8.87 7.82
CA PHE A 395 11.74 9.87 7.57
C PHE A 395 11.13 11.18 7.06
N ASN A 396 11.45 12.31 7.71
CA ASN A 396 10.91 13.62 7.33
C ASN A 396 11.66 14.20 6.12
N LEU A 397 11.01 14.15 4.95
CA LEU A 397 11.57 14.66 3.70
C LEU A 397 11.68 16.19 3.68
N PHE A 398 10.73 16.90 4.29
CA PHE A 398 10.75 18.36 4.29
C PHE A 398 11.99 18.89 4.99
N ASN A 399 12.28 18.41 6.19
CA ASN A 399 13.48 18.79 6.94
C ASN A 399 14.77 18.41 6.20
N ALA A 400 14.78 17.28 5.49
CA ALA A 400 15.91 16.84 4.69
C ALA A 400 16.16 17.75 3.48
N LEU A 401 15.11 18.19 2.79
CA LEU A 401 15.23 19.17 1.71
C LEU A 401 15.63 20.55 2.22
N GLU A 402 15.10 20.98 3.36
CA GLU A 402 15.49 22.24 4.02
C GLU A 402 16.99 22.26 4.36
N ALA A 403 17.53 21.14 4.88
CA ALA A 403 18.96 21.00 5.14
C ALA A 403 19.86 21.03 3.88
N CYS A 404 19.25 20.91 2.69
CA CYS A 404 19.91 21.00 1.40
C CYS A 404 19.46 22.23 0.60
N SER A 405 18.77 23.20 1.19
CA SER A 405 18.11 24.33 0.52
C SER A 405 19.05 25.17 -0.34
N ASP A 406 20.32 25.33 0.04
CA ASP A 406 21.36 26.03 -0.69
C ASP A 406 21.72 25.36 -2.04
N LEU A 407 21.40 24.10 -2.25
CA LEU A 407 21.62 23.36 -3.48
C LEU A 407 20.36 23.33 -4.38
N LEU A 408 19.21 23.74 -3.85
CA LEU A 408 17.91 23.68 -4.50
C LEU A 408 17.49 25.06 -5.03
N VAL A 409 16.78 25.08 -6.15
CA VAL A 409 16.13 26.30 -6.66
C VAL A 409 14.83 26.56 -5.92
N SER A 410 14.07 25.49 -5.65
CA SER A 410 12.83 25.52 -4.89
C SER A 410 12.50 24.12 -4.37
N PHE A 411 11.76 24.05 -3.29
CA PHE A 411 11.21 22.79 -2.77
C PHE A 411 9.91 23.03 -2.03
N GLY A 412 9.10 21.96 -1.88
CA GLY A 412 7.84 22.01 -1.15
C GLY A 412 7.23 20.62 -1.01
N GLY A 413 6.28 20.49 -0.10
CA GLY A 413 5.60 19.22 0.19
C GLY A 413 5.50 18.96 1.69
N HIS A 414 5.34 17.70 2.05
CA HIS A 414 5.14 17.24 3.41
C HIS A 414 6.21 16.23 3.85
N GLU A 415 6.10 15.71 5.07
CA GLU A 415 7.06 14.77 5.63
C GLU A 415 7.26 13.50 4.78
N LEU A 416 6.19 12.97 4.17
CA LEU A 416 6.21 11.68 3.47
C LEU A 416 6.38 11.81 1.95
N ALA A 417 6.05 12.97 1.38
CA ALA A 417 6.13 13.22 -0.06
C ALA A 417 6.43 14.69 -0.32
N ALA A 418 7.42 14.96 -1.17
CA ALA A 418 7.79 16.31 -1.53
C ALA A 418 8.28 16.39 -2.98
N GLY A 419 8.35 17.61 -3.50
CA GLY A 419 8.94 17.95 -4.79
C GLY A 419 10.00 19.02 -4.65
N PHE A 420 10.94 19.07 -5.59
CA PHE A 420 11.98 20.08 -5.60
C PHE A 420 12.47 20.37 -7.03
N THR A 421 13.10 21.51 -7.17
CA THR A 421 13.81 21.90 -8.41
C THR A 421 15.29 22.10 -8.08
N ILE A 422 16.17 21.56 -8.91
CA ILE A 422 17.62 21.57 -8.71
C ILE A 422 18.34 21.85 -10.02
N GLU A 423 19.44 22.58 -9.99
CA GLU A 423 20.35 22.65 -11.14
C GLU A 423 21.11 21.33 -11.29
N GLU A 424 21.24 20.83 -12.53
CA GLU A 424 21.87 19.53 -12.80
C GLU A 424 23.28 19.43 -12.20
N ARG A 425 24.07 20.51 -12.25
CA ARG A 425 25.42 20.59 -11.66
C ARG A 425 25.46 20.34 -10.16
N ASN A 426 24.35 20.57 -9.44
CA ASN A 426 24.25 20.42 -7.98
C ASN A 426 23.87 18.99 -7.56
N ILE A 427 23.41 18.13 -8.48
CA ILE A 427 22.94 16.77 -8.15
C ILE A 427 24.00 15.92 -7.44
N PRO A 428 25.28 15.88 -7.85
CA PRO A 428 26.28 15.11 -7.11
C PRO A 428 26.46 15.56 -5.66
N ALA A 429 26.50 16.88 -5.41
CA ALA A 429 26.61 17.44 -4.07
C ALA A 429 25.34 17.15 -3.24
N PHE A 430 24.16 17.28 -3.85
CA PHE A 430 22.88 16.94 -3.23
C PHE A 430 22.82 15.47 -2.83
N ARG A 431 23.22 14.54 -3.72
CA ARG A 431 23.29 13.09 -3.45
C ARG A 431 24.16 12.79 -2.25
N THR A 432 25.37 13.34 -2.22
CA THR A 432 26.32 13.13 -1.11
C THR A 432 25.77 13.65 0.21
N ARG A 433 25.25 14.90 0.22
CA ARG A 433 24.69 15.52 1.44
C ARG A 433 23.46 14.80 1.94
N MET A 434 22.55 14.40 1.03
CA MET A 434 21.33 13.67 1.38
C MET A 434 21.65 12.31 2.00
N ASN A 435 22.62 11.57 1.46
CA ASN A 435 23.05 10.30 2.03
C ASN A 435 23.69 10.48 3.41
N GLN A 436 24.45 11.55 3.62
CA GLN A 436 25.00 11.89 4.95
C GLN A 436 23.87 12.25 5.94
N TYR A 437 22.91 13.05 5.51
CA TYR A 437 21.76 13.47 6.32
C TYR A 437 20.90 12.25 6.73
N VAL A 438 20.58 11.36 5.80
CA VAL A 438 19.79 10.15 6.11
C VAL A 438 20.53 9.29 7.12
N ARG A 439 21.81 8.98 6.93
CA ARG A 439 22.60 8.19 7.91
C ARG A 439 22.65 8.81 9.29
N ALA A 440 22.76 10.12 9.38
CA ALA A 440 22.79 10.82 10.67
C ALA A 440 21.44 10.75 11.42
N HIS A 441 20.32 10.61 10.72
CA HIS A 441 18.98 10.63 11.32
C HIS A 441 18.33 9.25 11.43
N THR A 442 18.74 8.27 10.61
CA THR A 442 18.20 6.89 10.66
C THR A 442 19.11 5.91 11.40
N GLY A 443 20.35 6.35 11.77
CA GLY A 443 21.37 5.47 12.36
C GLY A 443 22.01 4.53 11.32
N GLU A 444 22.82 3.59 11.81
CA GLU A 444 23.52 2.59 10.96
C GLU A 444 22.59 1.50 10.42
N HIS A 445 21.37 1.39 10.98
CA HIS A 445 20.38 0.40 10.57
C HIS A 445 19.17 1.08 9.93
N PRO A 446 18.70 0.65 8.76
CA PRO A 446 17.44 1.11 8.18
C PRO A 446 16.28 0.81 9.14
N PRO A 447 15.20 1.61 9.13
CA PRO A 447 14.03 1.31 9.93
C PRO A 447 13.50 -0.09 9.61
N VAL A 448 13.31 -0.88 10.66
CA VAL A 448 12.82 -2.26 10.56
C VAL A 448 11.43 -2.26 9.96
N SER A 449 11.22 -3.02 8.89
CA SER A 449 9.89 -3.16 8.30
C SER A 449 8.98 -3.97 9.22
N MET A 450 7.90 -3.35 9.69
CA MET A 450 6.90 -3.96 10.56
C MET A 450 5.60 -4.25 9.82
N LEU A 451 4.95 -5.37 10.13
CA LEU A 451 3.61 -5.70 9.67
C LEU A 451 2.68 -5.74 10.89
N ASP A 452 1.69 -4.86 10.88
CA ASP A 452 0.61 -4.92 11.86
C ASP A 452 -0.39 -6.01 11.45
N VAL A 453 -0.61 -6.97 12.35
CA VAL A 453 -1.56 -8.07 12.18
C VAL A 453 -2.73 -7.81 13.12
N ASP A 454 -3.96 -7.83 12.59
CA ASP A 454 -5.16 -7.66 13.43
C ASP A 454 -5.45 -8.94 14.23
N VAL A 455 -5.40 -10.11 13.60
CA VAL A 455 -5.88 -11.36 14.23
C VAL A 455 -4.96 -12.53 13.94
N ASP A 456 -4.52 -13.21 15.01
CA ASP A 456 -3.93 -14.56 14.92
C ASP A 456 -5.03 -15.62 14.98
N LEU A 457 -5.22 -16.35 13.88
CA LEU A 457 -6.29 -17.32 13.73
C LEU A 457 -5.97 -18.62 14.47
N GLN A 458 -6.36 -18.68 15.75
CA GLN A 458 -6.16 -19.85 16.61
C GLN A 458 -7.08 -21.02 16.27
N HIS A 459 -8.28 -20.72 15.73
CA HIS A 459 -9.33 -21.70 15.43
C HIS A 459 -9.67 -21.74 13.93
N PRO A 460 -8.82 -22.36 13.09
CA PRO A 460 -9.03 -22.41 11.63
C PRO A 460 -10.36 -23.02 11.19
N SER A 461 -10.96 -23.89 12.01
CA SER A 461 -12.27 -24.51 11.74
C SER A 461 -13.46 -23.55 11.79
N LEU A 462 -13.29 -22.37 12.41
CA LEU A 462 -14.32 -21.34 12.46
C LEU A 462 -14.31 -20.44 11.21
N ILE A 463 -13.30 -20.57 10.31
CA ILE A 463 -13.21 -19.78 9.10
C ILE A 463 -14.11 -20.45 8.04
N THR A 464 -15.37 -20.04 8.00
CA THR A 464 -16.32 -20.48 6.98
C THR A 464 -16.50 -19.42 5.88
N LEU A 465 -17.20 -19.79 4.81
CA LEU A 465 -17.46 -18.86 3.72
C LEU A 465 -18.28 -17.65 4.21
N GLU A 466 -19.30 -17.92 5.03
CA GLU A 466 -20.18 -16.92 5.64
C GLU A 466 -19.38 -15.94 6.53
N GLU A 467 -18.42 -16.44 7.30
CA GLU A 467 -17.56 -15.61 8.14
C GLU A 467 -16.67 -14.68 7.30
N VAL A 468 -16.13 -15.18 6.18
CA VAL A 468 -15.32 -14.34 5.29
C VAL A 468 -16.17 -13.30 4.56
N GLU A 469 -17.39 -13.64 4.17
CA GLU A 469 -18.35 -12.69 3.58
C GLU A 469 -18.77 -11.61 4.56
N ALA A 470 -18.94 -11.97 5.81
CA ALA A 470 -19.31 -11.02 6.86
C ALA A 470 -18.26 -9.94 7.12
N LEU A 471 -17.00 -10.12 6.69
CA LEU A 471 -15.99 -9.06 6.75
C LEU A 471 -16.38 -7.81 5.92
N SER A 472 -17.33 -7.93 5.00
CA SER A 472 -17.92 -6.79 4.30
C SER A 472 -18.65 -5.80 5.22
N LEU A 473 -19.03 -6.19 6.44
CA LEU A 473 -19.57 -5.30 7.46
C LEU A 473 -18.56 -4.22 7.90
N LEU A 474 -17.26 -4.53 7.80
CA LEU A 474 -16.19 -3.62 8.17
C LEU A 474 -15.86 -2.59 7.07
N GLU A 475 -16.34 -2.80 5.83
CA GLU A 475 -16.11 -1.91 4.70
C GLU A 475 -16.84 -0.55 4.87
N PRO A 476 -16.37 0.54 4.23
CA PRO A 476 -15.26 0.61 3.26
C PRO A 476 -13.88 0.62 3.92
N TYR A 477 -12.93 -0.09 3.31
CA TYR A 477 -11.53 -0.04 3.75
C TYR A 477 -10.79 1.15 3.14
N GLY A 478 -9.82 1.68 3.86
CA GLY A 478 -8.97 2.79 3.45
C GLY A 478 -8.09 3.29 4.59
N ALA A 479 -7.52 4.49 4.50
CA ALA A 479 -6.75 5.09 5.59
C ALA A 479 -7.62 5.21 6.85
N GLY A 480 -7.08 4.87 8.02
CA GLY A 480 -7.83 4.84 9.30
C GLY A 480 -8.75 3.63 9.49
N ASN A 481 -9.14 2.93 8.43
CA ASN A 481 -9.88 1.66 8.48
C ASN A 481 -9.24 0.64 7.53
N ASN A 482 -8.06 0.17 7.86
CA ASN A 482 -7.30 -0.74 7.03
C ASN A 482 -8.02 -2.08 6.82
N ARG A 483 -7.81 -2.70 5.65
CA ARG A 483 -8.26 -4.07 5.41
C ARG A 483 -7.65 -5.00 6.46
N PRO A 484 -8.45 -5.86 7.14
CA PRO A 484 -7.93 -6.71 8.22
C PRO A 484 -6.85 -7.65 7.76
N VAL A 485 -5.74 -7.69 8.50
CA VAL A 485 -4.64 -8.61 8.29
C VAL A 485 -4.76 -9.76 9.29
N PHE A 486 -4.83 -10.96 8.76
CA PHE A 486 -4.89 -12.19 9.53
C PHE A 486 -3.56 -12.91 9.46
N CYS A 487 -3.23 -13.71 10.48
CA CYS A 487 -2.13 -14.66 10.39
C CYS A 487 -2.51 -16.07 10.81
N LEU A 488 -1.80 -17.03 10.25
CA LEU A 488 -1.79 -18.44 10.67
C LEU A 488 -0.34 -18.80 11.03
N ARG A 489 -0.07 -19.04 12.31
CA ARG A 489 1.26 -19.43 12.77
C ARG A 489 1.41 -20.96 12.81
N GLY A 490 2.55 -21.47 12.35
CA GLY A 490 2.86 -22.90 12.37
C GLY A 490 1.98 -23.75 11.48
N ALA A 491 1.49 -23.21 10.37
CA ALA A 491 0.81 -23.98 9.34
C ALA A 491 1.80 -24.85 8.56
N THR A 492 1.39 -26.03 8.10
CA THR A 492 2.19 -26.85 7.19
C THR A 492 1.97 -26.40 5.77
N LEU A 493 3.05 -26.12 5.05
CA LEU A 493 3.02 -25.78 3.63
C LEU A 493 2.99 -27.07 2.81
N GLU A 494 1.83 -27.45 2.28
CA GLU A 494 1.67 -28.71 1.54
C GLU A 494 2.22 -28.63 0.12
N SER A 495 2.03 -27.47 -0.54
CA SER A 495 2.54 -27.27 -1.90
C SER A 495 2.82 -25.80 -2.19
N VAL A 496 3.81 -25.56 -3.07
CA VAL A 496 4.18 -24.27 -3.65
C VAL A 496 4.27 -24.44 -5.15
N GLN A 497 3.56 -23.64 -5.91
CA GLN A 497 3.54 -23.71 -7.37
C GLN A 497 3.58 -22.33 -7.99
N GLY A 498 4.52 -22.09 -8.90
CA GLY A 498 4.57 -20.86 -9.72
C GLY A 498 3.38 -20.79 -10.69
N VAL A 499 2.75 -19.63 -10.76
CA VAL A 499 1.64 -19.33 -11.67
C VAL A 499 1.85 -17.97 -12.38
N GLY A 500 1.12 -17.73 -13.46
CA GLY A 500 1.25 -16.46 -14.19
C GLY A 500 2.66 -16.24 -14.75
N GLN A 501 3.21 -17.19 -15.48
CA GLN A 501 4.59 -17.17 -16.00
C GLN A 501 5.65 -17.09 -14.87
N ASN A 502 5.39 -17.78 -13.78
CA ASN A 502 6.22 -17.84 -12.58
C ASN A 502 6.40 -16.48 -11.85
N ARG A 503 5.45 -15.55 -12.03
CA ARG A 503 5.48 -14.23 -11.36
C ARG A 503 4.70 -14.20 -10.05
N HIS A 504 3.94 -15.25 -9.74
CA HIS A 504 3.11 -15.37 -8.54
C HIS A 504 3.19 -16.80 -8.03
N LEU A 505 2.91 -17.03 -6.74
CA LEU A 505 2.87 -18.37 -6.15
C LEU A 505 1.45 -18.75 -5.77
N LYS A 506 1.04 -19.94 -6.15
CA LYS A 506 -0.11 -20.64 -5.59
C LYS A 506 0.38 -21.59 -4.51
N LEU A 507 -0.25 -21.55 -3.34
CA LEU A 507 0.16 -22.25 -2.13
C LEU A 507 -1.00 -23.07 -1.59
N LYS A 508 -0.68 -24.19 -0.94
CA LYS A 508 -1.63 -24.90 -0.08
C LYS A 508 -1.07 -24.95 1.33
N LEU A 509 -1.84 -24.47 2.28
CA LEU A 509 -1.50 -24.42 3.70
C LEU A 509 -2.46 -25.30 4.46
N GLN A 510 -1.95 -26.10 5.44
CA GLN A 510 -2.77 -26.93 6.32
C GLN A 510 -2.51 -26.52 7.77
N LYS A 511 -3.58 -26.33 8.54
CA LYS A 511 -3.52 -26.18 10.00
C LYS A 511 -4.72 -26.85 10.65
N SER A 512 -4.48 -27.63 11.70
CA SER A 512 -5.55 -28.33 12.46
C SER A 512 -6.50 -29.14 11.56
N ARG A 513 -5.98 -29.79 10.50
CA ARG A 513 -6.71 -30.55 9.45
C ARG A 513 -7.61 -29.71 8.54
N VAL A 514 -7.50 -28.37 8.58
CA VAL A 514 -8.16 -27.48 7.64
C VAL A 514 -7.15 -27.07 6.58
N ASN A 515 -7.56 -27.15 5.31
CA ASN A 515 -6.74 -26.79 4.16
C ASN A 515 -7.18 -25.43 3.62
N PHE A 516 -6.21 -24.61 3.27
CA PHE A 516 -6.41 -23.28 2.70
C PHE A 516 -5.65 -23.14 1.38
N ASP A 517 -6.33 -22.62 0.37
CA ASP A 517 -5.68 -22.17 -0.87
C ASP A 517 -5.14 -20.75 -0.67
N GLY A 518 -3.88 -20.54 -1.00
CA GLY A 518 -3.21 -19.23 -0.92
C GLY A 518 -2.73 -18.77 -2.29
N ILE A 519 -2.70 -17.45 -2.47
CA ILE A 519 -2.07 -16.77 -3.60
C ILE A 519 -1.11 -15.71 -3.07
N PHE A 520 0.14 -15.71 -3.56
CA PHE A 520 1.15 -14.72 -3.23
C PHE A 520 1.56 -13.99 -4.50
N PHE A 521 1.09 -12.75 -4.64
CA PHE A 521 1.34 -11.96 -5.83
C PHE A 521 2.74 -11.38 -5.84
N SER A 522 3.34 -11.31 -7.03
CA SER A 522 4.64 -10.67 -7.29
C SER A 522 5.80 -11.23 -6.46
N VAL A 523 5.76 -12.55 -6.19
CA VAL A 523 6.81 -13.31 -5.51
C VAL A 523 7.07 -14.59 -6.30
N THR A 524 8.34 -14.90 -6.53
CA THR A 524 8.78 -16.15 -7.16
C THR A 524 9.10 -17.22 -6.12
N ALA A 525 9.21 -18.49 -6.54
CA ALA A 525 9.55 -19.57 -5.63
C ALA A 525 10.93 -19.40 -4.98
N ASP A 526 11.88 -18.86 -5.74
CA ASP A 526 13.25 -18.61 -5.26
C ASP A 526 13.29 -17.47 -4.22
N GLU A 527 12.49 -16.42 -4.43
CA GLU A 527 12.38 -15.30 -3.47
C GLU A 527 11.62 -15.68 -2.19
N CYS A 528 10.73 -16.65 -2.26
CA CYS A 528 9.86 -17.06 -1.15
C CYS A 528 10.66 -17.68 0.01
N GLY A 529 11.76 -18.38 -0.27
CA GLY A 529 12.63 -18.99 0.73
C GLY A 529 11.98 -20.10 1.57
N VAL A 530 10.84 -20.65 1.13
CA VAL A 530 10.14 -21.77 1.78
C VAL A 530 9.78 -22.84 0.75
N CYS A 531 9.70 -24.10 1.20
CA CYS A 531 9.35 -25.22 0.36
C CYS A 531 8.27 -26.10 1.00
N ALA A 532 7.68 -26.97 0.19
CA ALA A 532 6.68 -27.93 0.66
C ALA A 532 7.22 -28.78 1.80
N GLY A 533 6.38 -29.09 2.77
CA GLY A 533 6.72 -29.79 4.01
C GLY A 533 7.16 -28.90 5.16
N MET A 534 7.51 -27.63 4.91
CA MET A 534 7.92 -26.72 5.99
C MET A 534 6.72 -26.23 6.82
N ARG A 535 7.00 -25.95 8.10
CA ARG A 535 6.08 -25.18 8.94
C ARG A 535 6.34 -23.70 8.73
N VAL A 536 5.29 -22.96 8.44
CA VAL A 536 5.36 -21.54 8.10
C VAL A 536 4.38 -20.72 8.94
N ASP A 537 4.73 -19.46 9.14
CA ASP A 537 3.79 -18.42 9.56
C ASP A 537 3.41 -17.63 8.32
N ALA A 538 2.12 -17.52 8.06
CA ALA A 538 1.56 -16.81 6.92
C ALA A 538 0.72 -15.62 7.38
N ALA A 539 0.98 -14.43 6.85
CA ALA A 539 0.13 -13.24 7.00
C ALA A 539 -0.60 -12.97 5.69
N PHE A 540 -1.90 -12.68 5.77
CA PHE A 540 -2.75 -12.61 4.59
C PHE A 540 -4.04 -11.80 4.81
N TYR A 541 -4.67 -11.43 3.71
CA TYR A 541 -6.06 -11.03 3.66
C TYR A 541 -6.94 -12.24 3.36
N LEU A 542 -8.09 -12.33 4.02
CA LEU A 542 -9.14 -13.29 3.66
C LEU A 542 -10.00 -12.73 2.53
N GLN A 543 -10.29 -13.57 1.55
CA GLN A 543 -11.22 -13.23 0.47
C GLN A 543 -11.97 -14.44 -0.05
N VAL A 544 -13.13 -14.18 -0.64
CA VAL A 544 -13.86 -15.19 -1.40
C VAL A 544 -13.37 -15.17 -2.85
N ASN A 545 -12.85 -16.30 -3.30
CA ASN A 545 -12.51 -16.52 -4.70
C ASN A 545 -13.66 -17.23 -5.40
N GLU A 546 -14.11 -16.69 -6.53
CA GLU A 546 -15.10 -17.30 -7.38
C GLU A 546 -14.46 -17.72 -8.71
N PHE A 547 -14.44 -19.01 -8.93
CA PHE A 547 -13.92 -19.57 -10.16
C PHE A 547 -14.89 -20.63 -10.71
N ARG A 548 -15.34 -20.47 -11.95
CA ARG A 548 -16.31 -21.36 -12.61
C ARG A 548 -17.58 -21.61 -11.76
N SER A 549 -18.13 -20.53 -11.18
CA SER A 549 -19.30 -20.55 -10.30
C SER A 549 -19.10 -21.36 -8.99
N GLN A 550 -17.87 -21.73 -8.66
CA GLN A 550 -17.53 -22.27 -7.36
C GLN A 550 -16.89 -21.19 -6.49
N ARG A 551 -17.42 -21.05 -5.28
CA ARG A 551 -16.94 -20.07 -4.30
C ARG A 551 -16.09 -20.79 -3.25
N SER A 552 -14.91 -20.25 -2.99
CA SER A 552 -13.97 -20.82 -2.02
C SER A 552 -13.24 -19.72 -1.25
N ILE A 553 -12.79 -20.05 -0.06
CA ILE A 553 -11.93 -19.15 0.73
C ILE A 553 -10.54 -19.16 0.13
N GLN A 554 -9.96 -18.00 -0.08
CA GLN A 554 -8.59 -17.82 -0.54
C GLN A 554 -7.84 -16.88 0.38
N LEU A 555 -6.62 -17.27 0.74
CA LEU A 555 -5.67 -16.43 1.47
C LEU A 555 -4.86 -15.63 0.45
N GLN A 556 -5.03 -14.31 0.42
CA GLN A 556 -4.16 -13.41 -0.35
C GLN A 556 -2.97 -13.05 0.53
N LEU A 557 -1.82 -13.70 0.31
CA LEU A 557 -0.66 -13.53 1.16
C LEU A 557 -0.05 -12.13 1.05
N ILE A 558 0.39 -11.62 2.19
CA ILE A 558 1.11 -10.37 2.37
C ILE A 558 2.57 -10.68 2.67
N ASP A 559 2.81 -11.67 3.56
CA ASP A 559 4.13 -12.15 3.92
C ASP A 559 4.07 -13.64 4.32
N LEU A 560 5.18 -14.33 4.15
CA LEU A 560 5.32 -15.75 4.46
C LEU A 560 6.74 -16.00 5.01
N ARG A 561 6.84 -16.63 6.15
CA ARG A 561 8.13 -16.93 6.79
C ARG A 561 8.16 -18.33 7.38
N PRO A 562 9.34 -18.94 7.51
CA PRO A 562 9.49 -20.14 8.31
C PRO A 562 8.99 -19.89 9.73
N SER A 563 8.16 -20.81 10.25
CA SER A 563 7.65 -20.67 11.62
C SER A 563 8.79 -20.82 12.62
N LEU A 564 8.90 -19.83 13.51
CA LEU A 564 9.74 -20.00 14.69
C LEU A 564 9.11 -21.06 15.58
N ASP A 565 9.92 -22.03 16.07
CA ASP A 565 9.43 -23.03 17.02
C ASP A 565 8.93 -22.33 18.30
N PRO A 566 7.62 -22.37 18.61
CA PRO A 566 7.08 -21.68 19.79
C PRO A 566 7.67 -22.20 21.11
N SER A 567 8.25 -23.42 21.10
CA SER A 567 8.89 -24.03 22.27
C SER A 567 10.37 -23.72 22.39
N GLY A 568 10.96 -23.00 21.43
CA GLY A 568 12.40 -22.73 21.36
C GLY A 568 13.28 -23.95 21.07
N ARG A 569 12.67 -25.12 20.73
CA ARG A 569 13.40 -26.39 20.54
C ARG A 569 14.45 -26.32 19.43
N GLU A 570 14.16 -25.63 18.33
CA GLU A 570 15.14 -25.50 17.24
C GLU A 570 16.35 -24.64 17.68
N ASN A 571 16.11 -23.55 18.38
CA ASN A 571 17.18 -22.71 18.91
C ASN A 571 17.98 -23.46 20.01
N GLU A 572 17.30 -24.19 20.89
CA GLU A 572 17.92 -25.08 21.86
C GLU A 572 18.76 -26.17 21.16
N ALA A 573 18.20 -26.82 20.12
CA ALA A 573 18.90 -27.82 19.35
C ALA A 573 20.17 -27.29 18.68
N LEU A 574 20.11 -26.10 18.08
CA LEU A 574 21.30 -25.44 17.50
C LEU A 574 22.31 -25.04 18.56
N SER A 575 21.86 -24.61 19.74
CA SER A 575 22.74 -24.30 20.86
C SER A 575 23.49 -25.54 21.33
N LEU A 576 22.79 -26.68 21.52
CA LEU A 576 23.39 -27.95 21.87
C LEU A 576 24.40 -28.45 20.82
N CYS A 577 24.07 -28.34 19.54
CA CYS A 577 25.00 -28.64 18.46
C CYS A 577 26.27 -27.77 18.52
N ARG A 578 26.12 -26.45 18.71
CA ARG A 578 27.28 -25.53 18.81
C ARG A 578 28.16 -25.85 20.00
N GLU A 579 27.56 -26.11 21.15
CA GLU A 579 28.29 -26.47 22.37
C GLU A 579 29.15 -27.73 22.16
N LEU A 580 28.58 -28.79 21.57
CA LEU A 580 29.34 -29.99 21.29
C LEU A 580 30.45 -29.77 20.26
N ILE A 581 30.19 -29.01 19.20
CA ILE A 581 31.18 -28.67 18.16
C ILE A 581 32.34 -27.85 18.72
N SER A 582 32.07 -26.95 19.68
CA SER A 582 33.12 -26.15 20.36
C SER A 582 33.86 -26.93 21.46
N GLY A 583 33.60 -28.20 21.65
CA GLY A 583 34.26 -29.05 22.69
C GLY A 583 33.67 -28.91 24.09
N GLY A 584 32.43 -28.34 24.18
CA GLY A 584 31.71 -28.24 25.46
C GLY A 584 31.12 -29.60 25.92
N THR A 585 30.63 -29.61 27.15
CA THR A 585 30.06 -30.82 27.80
C THR A 585 28.55 -30.69 27.82
N LEU A 586 27.87 -31.80 27.38
CA LEU A 586 26.40 -31.89 27.43
C LEU A 586 25.94 -32.66 28.68
N SER A 587 24.74 -32.36 29.16
CA SER A 587 24.09 -33.21 30.14
C SER A 587 23.79 -34.58 29.55
N PRO A 588 23.74 -35.67 30.37
CA PRO A 588 23.35 -37.03 29.88
C PRO A 588 22.02 -37.01 29.13
N ARG A 589 21.08 -36.17 29.57
CA ARG A 589 19.78 -36.00 28.91
C ARG A 589 19.92 -35.41 27.52
N ASP A 590 20.73 -34.33 27.37
CA ASP A 590 20.90 -33.67 26.10
C ASP A 590 21.75 -34.49 25.14
N ALA A 591 22.73 -35.20 25.62
CA ALA A 591 23.50 -36.14 24.83
C ALA A 591 22.60 -37.27 24.27
N ALA A 592 21.67 -37.81 25.07
CA ALA A 592 20.68 -38.78 24.60
C ALA A 592 19.73 -38.21 23.51
N ARG A 593 19.36 -36.97 23.64
CA ARG A 593 18.55 -36.25 22.62
C ARG A 593 19.31 -36.10 21.32
N ALA A 594 20.58 -35.66 21.40
CA ALA A 594 21.44 -35.37 20.28
C ALA A 594 21.97 -36.60 19.52
N LEU A 595 22.01 -37.79 20.14
CA LEU A 595 22.59 -38.99 19.55
C LEU A 595 21.70 -39.60 18.46
N PRO A 596 22.10 -39.57 17.17
CA PRO A 596 21.32 -40.15 16.09
C PRO A 596 21.38 -41.68 16.11
N SER A 597 20.29 -42.35 15.77
CA SER A 597 20.28 -43.80 15.54
C SER A 597 20.94 -44.14 14.18
N ARG A 598 21.34 -45.41 14.02
CA ARG A 598 21.88 -45.89 12.74
C ARG A 598 20.90 -45.65 11.57
N ASP A 599 19.62 -45.83 11.80
CA ASP A 599 18.58 -45.63 10.78
C ASP A 599 18.46 -44.16 10.37
N GLN A 600 18.66 -43.25 11.32
CA GLN A 600 18.67 -41.80 11.05
C GLN A 600 19.90 -41.38 10.22
N PHE A 601 21.09 -41.94 10.46
CA PHE A 601 22.24 -41.73 9.59
C PHE A 601 22.00 -42.19 8.15
N VAL A 602 21.41 -43.38 7.97
CA VAL A 602 21.10 -43.91 6.65
C VAL A 602 20.08 -43.04 5.93
N ARG A 603 19.05 -42.58 6.63
CA ARG A 603 18.02 -41.70 6.06
C ARG A 603 18.61 -40.31 5.71
N ALA A 604 19.33 -39.69 6.62
CA ALA A 604 19.98 -38.38 6.40
C ALA A 604 20.92 -38.44 5.17
N TRP A 605 21.67 -39.54 5.02
CA TRP A 605 22.55 -39.70 3.85
C TRP A 605 21.76 -39.80 2.54
N ARG A 606 20.66 -40.61 2.50
CA ARG A 606 19.82 -40.73 1.31
C ARG A 606 19.15 -39.41 0.92
N ILE A 607 18.74 -38.62 1.90
CA ILE A 607 18.16 -37.28 1.66
C ILE A 607 19.25 -36.40 1.04
N LEU A 608 20.47 -36.38 1.59
CA LEU A 608 21.58 -35.61 1.05
C LEU A 608 21.95 -36.04 -0.37
N GLU A 609 22.04 -37.32 -0.69
CA GLU A 609 22.30 -37.82 -2.04
C GLU A 609 21.26 -37.36 -3.06
N ARG A 610 20.00 -37.16 -2.63
CA ARG A 610 18.93 -36.68 -3.49
C ARG A 610 18.90 -35.16 -3.63
N GLU A 611 19.07 -34.44 -2.51
CA GLU A 611 18.84 -32.99 -2.44
C GLU A 611 20.12 -32.18 -2.77
N VAL A 612 21.30 -32.74 -2.47
CA VAL A 612 22.57 -32.05 -2.74
C VAL A 612 23.09 -32.47 -4.11
N GLY A 613 22.88 -31.62 -5.12
CA GLY A 613 23.36 -31.88 -6.47
C GLY A 613 24.90 -31.85 -6.59
N PRO A 614 25.44 -32.08 -7.81
CA PRO A 614 26.89 -32.08 -8.06
C PRO A 614 27.58 -30.77 -7.68
N ASP A 615 26.88 -29.65 -7.82
CA ASP A 615 27.38 -28.31 -7.52
C ASP A 615 27.19 -27.91 -6.05
N GLY A 616 26.53 -28.76 -5.26
CA GLY A 616 26.14 -28.49 -3.88
C GLY A 616 24.80 -27.77 -3.77
N VAL A 617 24.36 -27.50 -2.52
CA VAL A 617 23.20 -26.68 -2.20
C VAL A 617 23.64 -25.56 -1.28
N SER A 618 23.19 -24.34 -1.55
CA SER A 618 23.48 -23.16 -0.75
C SER A 618 22.17 -22.46 -0.38
N GLU A 619 21.76 -22.54 0.88
CA GLU A 619 20.48 -22.03 1.36
C GLU A 619 20.62 -21.46 2.79
N PRO A 620 19.64 -20.66 3.26
CA PRO A 620 19.60 -20.27 4.67
C PRO A 620 19.56 -21.49 5.58
N MET A 621 20.40 -21.49 6.62
CA MET A 621 20.66 -22.68 7.48
C MET A 621 19.40 -23.27 8.10
N LEU A 622 18.50 -22.46 8.65
CA LEU A 622 17.28 -22.96 9.30
C LEU A 622 16.30 -23.62 8.32
N PRO A 623 15.96 -22.97 7.19
CA PRO A 623 15.15 -23.60 6.13
C PRO A 623 15.74 -24.94 5.64
N LEU A 624 17.03 -24.96 5.33
CA LEU A 624 17.70 -26.16 4.84
C LEU A 624 17.65 -27.30 5.88
N LEU A 625 17.97 -27.01 7.15
CA LEU A 625 17.90 -28.02 8.22
C LEU A 625 16.45 -28.50 8.45
N ARG A 626 15.46 -27.65 8.38
CA ARG A 626 14.04 -28.04 8.48
C ARG A 626 13.64 -28.96 7.33
N HIS A 627 14.03 -28.59 6.10
CA HIS A 627 13.77 -29.42 4.92
C HIS A 627 14.38 -30.81 5.09
N LEU A 628 15.66 -30.89 5.36
CA LEU A 628 16.37 -32.18 5.57
C LEU A 628 15.81 -33.01 6.75
N SER A 629 15.33 -32.36 7.80
CA SER A 629 14.74 -33.01 8.96
C SER A 629 13.29 -33.44 8.78
N SER A 630 12.58 -32.91 7.80
CA SER A 630 11.15 -33.20 7.56
C SER A 630 10.90 -34.65 7.16
N GLU A 631 11.86 -35.29 6.49
CA GLU A 631 11.80 -36.69 6.07
C GLU A 631 12.44 -37.67 7.08
N MET A 632 13.00 -37.15 8.16
CA MET A 632 13.53 -37.97 9.24
C MET A 632 12.40 -38.59 10.10
N VAL A 633 12.62 -39.76 10.66
CA VAL A 633 11.64 -40.43 11.50
C VAL A 633 12.17 -40.53 12.92
N GLY A 634 11.28 -40.36 13.90
CA GLY A 634 11.58 -40.49 15.33
C GLY A 634 11.57 -39.18 16.09
N ALA A 635 12.08 -39.20 17.33
CA ALA A 635 12.18 -38.01 18.16
C ALA A 635 13.39 -37.13 17.78
N GLU A 636 13.33 -35.85 18.10
CA GLU A 636 14.42 -34.87 17.93
C GLU A 636 15.00 -34.82 16.51
N THR A 637 14.14 -34.95 15.49
CA THR A 637 14.58 -35.06 14.08
C THR A 637 15.47 -33.90 13.65
N PHE A 638 15.12 -32.66 14.02
CA PHE A 638 15.91 -31.47 13.69
C PHE A 638 17.33 -31.50 14.30
N LEU A 639 17.42 -31.76 15.62
CA LEU A 639 18.70 -31.88 16.35
C LEU A 639 19.57 -32.97 15.77
N ARG A 640 18.96 -34.15 15.55
CA ARG A 640 19.68 -35.31 15.05
C ARG A 640 20.08 -35.17 13.58
N THR A 641 19.32 -34.47 12.77
CA THR A 641 19.75 -34.13 11.41
C THR A 641 20.98 -33.22 11.44
N ALA A 642 20.98 -32.16 12.24
CA ALA A 642 22.12 -31.31 12.42
C ALA A 642 23.37 -32.07 12.86
N MET A 643 23.19 -33.02 13.81
CA MET A 643 24.28 -33.91 14.25
C MET A 643 24.76 -34.87 13.16
N CYS A 644 23.86 -35.43 12.35
CA CYS A 644 24.26 -36.24 11.19
C CYS A 644 25.15 -35.50 10.22
N LEU A 645 24.76 -34.22 9.89
CA LEU A 645 25.57 -33.36 8.99
C LEU A 645 26.97 -33.14 9.57
N GLN A 646 27.07 -32.82 10.84
CA GLN A 646 28.37 -32.61 11.51
C GLN A 646 29.26 -33.86 11.49
N VAL A 647 28.69 -35.03 11.80
CA VAL A 647 29.42 -36.30 11.73
C VAL A 647 29.85 -36.62 10.29
N PHE A 648 29.00 -36.38 9.30
CA PHE A 648 29.38 -36.54 7.89
C PHE A 648 30.50 -35.60 7.47
N ALA A 649 30.44 -34.34 7.89
CA ALA A 649 31.47 -33.37 7.58
C ALA A 649 32.81 -33.74 8.24
N GLU A 650 32.80 -34.11 9.51
CA GLU A 650 33.99 -34.52 10.23
C GLU A 650 34.62 -35.82 9.64
N ARG A 651 33.79 -36.69 9.10
CA ARG A 651 34.25 -37.94 8.44
C ARG A 651 34.62 -37.77 6.97
N GLY A 652 34.61 -36.51 6.46
CA GLY A 652 34.98 -36.18 5.10
C GLY A 652 34.00 -36.66 4.01
N LEU A 653 32.72 -36.87 4.37
CA LEU A 653 31.67 -37.26 3.45
C LEU A 653 30.92 -36.02 2.89
N LEU A 654 30.97 -34.91 3.61
CA LEU A 654 30.27 -33.69 3.33
C LEU A 654 31.21 -32.48 3.63
N SER A 655 31.23 -31.44 2.80
CA SER A 655 31.78 -30.15 3.21
C SER A 655 30.62 -29.24 3.63
N ILE A 656 30.84 -28.51 4.72
CA ILE A 656 29.90 -27.54 5.25
C ILE A 656 30.62 -26.18 5.30
N GLU A 657 30.14 -25.22 4.52
CA GLU A 657 30.61 -23.84 4.54
C GLU A 657 29.47 -22.97 5.08
N ARG A 658 29.81 -22.01 5.95
CA ARG A 658 28.83 -21.09 6.53
C ARG A 658 29.25 -19.65 6.26
N GLU A 659 28.37 -18.91 5.59
CA GLU A 659 28.52 -17.47 5.35
C GLU A 659 27.29 -16.74 5.92
N GLY A 660 27.45 -16.04 7.03
CA GLY A 660 26.34 -15.40 7.76
C GLY A 660 25.28 -16.40 8.19
N THR A 661 24.07 -16.29 7.64
CA THR A 661 22.93 -17.20 7.87
C THR A 661 22.82 -18.31 6.84
N THR A 662 23.62 -18.28 5.77
CA THR A 662 23.62 -19.27 4.67
C THR A 662 24.52 -20.45 5.01
N LEU A 663 24.06 -21.65 4.69
CA LEU A 663 24.78 -22.90 4.81
C LEU A 663 24.95 -23.52 3.42
N THR A 664 26.18 -23.75 3.01
CA THR A 664 26.50 -24.42 1.76
C THR A 664 26.97 -25.85 2.04
N LEU A 665 26.26 -26.82 1.48
CA LEU A 665 26.57 -28.24 1.60
C LEU A 665 27.06 -28.79 0.25
N ARG A 666 28.18 -29.55 0.24
CA ARG A 666 28.68 -30.27 -0.93
C ARG A 666 29.08 -31.68 -0.55
N LEU A 667 28.65 -32.68 -1.32
CA LEU A 667 29.08 -34.06 -1.14
C LEU A 667 30.53 -34.21 -1.57
N THR A 668 31.37 -34.75 -0.68
CA THR A 668 32.80 -34.94 -0.93
C THR A 668 33.17 -36.45 -1.04
N ALA A 669 32.13 -37.31 -0.93
CA ALA A 669 32.34 -38.75 -0.92
C ALA A 669 32.67 -39.30 -2.32
N ASP A 670 33.85 -39.91 -2.46
CA ASP A 670 34.35 -40.60 -3.65
C ASP A 670 34.06 -42.11 -3.67
N GLY A 671 32.90 -42.54 -3.06
CA GLY A 671 32.43 -43.92 -3.03
C GLY A 671 33.15 -44.83 -1.99
N LYS A 672 34.03 -44.30 -1.16
CA LYS A 672 34.69 -45.06 -0.09
C LYS A 672 33.78 -45.27 1.11
N LYS A 673 33.80 -46.47 1.67
CA LYS A 673 33.13 -46.77 2.94
C LYS A 673 33.87 -46.10 4.08
N VAL A 674 33.13 -45.30 4.86
CA VAL A 674 33.62 -44.60 6.03
C VAL A 674 32.97 -45.19 7.32
N GLU A 675 33.77 -45.41 8.35
CA GLU A 675 33.27 -45.85 9.65
C GLU A 675 32.83 -44.65 10.49
N LEU A 676 31.51 -44.41 10.58
CA LEU A 676 30.97 -43.29 11.35
C LEU A 676 31.26 -43.39 12.86
N ASN A 677 31.37 -44.61 13.39
CA ASN A 677 31.65 -44.86 14.83
C ASN A 677 33.02 -44.32 15.29
N LYS A 678 33.92 -43.95 14.36
CA LYS A 678 35.20 -43.29 14.66
C LYS A 678 35.08 -41.76 14.75
N SER A 679 33.87 -41.21 14.77
CA SER A 679 33.62 -39.78 14.97
C SER A 679 33.91 -39.38 16.42
N PRO A 680 34.78 -38.41 16.68
CA PRO A 680 34.94 -37.78 17.98
C PRO A 680 33.64 -37.23 18.55
N TYR A 681 32.76 -36.68 17.76
CA TYR A 681 31.45 -36.19 18.25
C TYR A 681 30.56 -37.33 18.75
N LEU A 682 30.50 -38.47 18.03
CA LEU A 682 29.76 -39.61 18.50
C LEU A 682 30.40 -40.23 19.74
N SER A 683 31.72 -40.26 19.81
CA SER A 683 32.46 -40.73 20.99
C SER A 683 32.21 -39.87 22.23
N ALA A 684 32.18 -38.51 22.04
CA ALA A 684 31.86 -37.57 23.10
C ALA A 684 30.40 -37.77 23.58
N LEU A 685 29.43 -37.88 22.65
CA LEU A 685 28.02 -38.14 23.02
C LEU A 685 27.86 -39.43 23.82
N HIS A 686 28.55 -40.51 23.42
CA HIS A 686 28.53 -41.77 24.18
C HIS A 686 29.20 -41.63 25.55
N GLY A 687 30.28 -40.82 25.66
CA GLY A 687 30.95 -40.56 26.92
C GLY A 687 30.08 -39.78 27.93
N PHE A 688 29.21 -38.88 27.43
CA PHE A 688 28.26 -38.15 28.29
C PHE A 688 27.08 -39.03 28.77
N LEU A 689 26.84 -40.18 28.13
CA LEU A 689 25.79 -41.12 28.52
C LEU A 689 26.25 -42.12 29.55
N SER A 690 27.58 -42.32 29.71
CA SER A 690 28.21 -43.19 30.72
C SER A 690 28.44 -42.44 32.03
#